data_b09e73dee4091d92fe6ffdb3944852ca
#
_entry.id   b09e73dee4091d92fe6ffdb3944852ca
#
_cell.length_a   1.000
_cell.length_b   1.000
_cell.length_c   1.000
_cell.angle_alpha   90.00
_cell.angle_beta   90.00
_cell.angle_gamma   90.00
#
_symmetry.space_group_name_H-M   'P 1'
#
loop_
_entity.id
_entity.type
_entity.pdbx_description
1 polymer ?
#
loop_
_entity_poly.entity_id
_entity_poly.type
_entity_poly.pdbx_seq_one_letter_code
_entity_poly.pdbx_strand_id
1 'polypeptide(L)'
;MTSTIEAKSRTCRIEYSPKLKSMLKRALENTEDFWGEVASELHWFRHWDKVFEWNYPNFTWFKGGTTNIAYNCLESNIAKGRGNHAAIVYENGEGLPTRVLTYNQLLHEVKRFASALKALGVNKGDRVTIYMPMIPEAVIAMLASARIGAIHSVVFGGFGYGALADRIENAEPKVIVTADVSYRRGGTVNLKEVVDEAVKVAGKNVEKVIVLKRSAKDLPLISSRDLLWEEAVEKGSGVSAEVERMGADEPLFILYTSGTMAKPKGTVQTHGGYQVYVYATGKWVYCLNENDIWWSTSDIGWIVGHSYVVYAPLLFGCTTIMYEGTPDYPAPDIWWQIVEKNNVTKLWLSPTSVRALMKHGEEWPKKHDLSSVQVVFCAGEVLNPPAWEWLQKKVFEDKIPVIDHMWQTESSGPMVGNPYGIELLPIKPGSAAIPLPGIDAEIVDDDGKPVPVGVEGAFVCKRPFPGLTPTLWRDHERYVQDYWNRIPGFYYTGDAALKDEDGYIWFLGRRDEVIKISAHRIGTIEIESALLQHPAVAEAAVVGRPDQVKGETACALIVLKGEYKPTDALKRELVDLVKKTLGPIVVISEIFFVDKLPKTRSGKIMRRLIKALITDAPLGDYSTIDDETAIEEVKKALKKT
;
A
#
# COMPACT_ATOMS: atom_id res chain seq x y z
N MET A 1 2.03 -49.07 19.08
CA MET A 1 1.97 -48.18 20.26
C MET A 1 1.71 -46.79 19.74
N THR A 2 0.44 -46.41 19.79
CA THR A 2 -0.10 -45.13 19.37
C THR A 2 0.18 -44.09 20.46
N SER A 3 1.04 -43.15 20.22
CA SER A 3 1.18 -41.97 21.08
C SER A 3 0.36 -40.83 20.48
N THR A 4 -0.86 -40.74 20.99
CA THR A 4 -1.75 -39.59 20.82
C THR A 4 -1.06 -38.37 21.48
N ILE A 5 -0.63 -37.40 20.68
CA ILE A 5 -0.27 -36.08 21.19
C ILE A 5 -1.59 -35.37 21.50
N GLU A 6 -2.02 -35.43 22.74
CA GLU A 6 -3.08 -34.58 23.26
C GLU A 6 -2.58 -33.12 23.21
N ALA A 7 -3.07 -32.39 22.25
CA ALA A 7 -3.03 -30.93 22.27
C ALA A 7 -3.87 -30.47 23.47
N LYS A 8 -3.22 -30.16 24.58
CA LYS A 8 -3.86 -29.45 25.69
C LYS A 8 -4.34 -28.12 25.17
N SER A 9 -5.64 -28.03 24.88
CA SER A 9 -6.33 -26.76 24.61
C SER A 9 -6.22 -25.89 25.87
N ARG A 10 -5.25 -25.00 25.93
CA ARG A 10 -5.32 -23.86 26.81
C ARG A 10 -6.28 -22.86 26.15
N THR A 11 -7.53 -22.90 26.53
CA THR A 11 -8.52 -21.84 26.30
C THR A 11 -8.15 -20.64 27.15
N CYS A 12 -7.08 -19.98 26.80
CA CYS A 12 -6.77 -18.64 27.33
C CYS A 12 -7.17 -17.65 26.23
N ARG A 13 -8.45 -17.26 26.20
CA ARG A 13 -8.89 -16.14 25.35
C ARG A 13 -8.02 -14.94 25.66
N ILE A 14 -7.51 -14.28 24.61
CA ILE A 14 -6.72 -13.07 24.77
C ILE A 14 -7.58 -12.03 25.47
N GLU A 15 -7.11 -11.59 26.63
CA GLU A 15 -7.82 -10.60 27.42
C GLU A 15 -7.28 -9.20 27.08
N TYR A 16 -8.12 -8.38 26.45
CA TYR A 16 -7.79 -6.99 26.12
C TYR A 16 -7.80 -6.12 27.37
N SER A 17 -6.96 -5.09 27.42
CA SER A 17 -6.99 -4.08 28.47
C SER A 17 -8.35 -3.37 28.54
N PRO A 18 -8.71 -2.83 29.71
CA PRO A 18 -9.93 -2.02 29.85
C PRO A 18 -9.99 -0.85 28.85
N LYS A 19 -8.83 -0.26 28.54
CA LYS A 19 -8.69 0.84 27.57
C LYS A 19 -9.08 0.38 26.16
N LEU A 20 -8.51 -0.72 25.67
CA LEU A 20 -8.81 -1.24 24.34
C LEU A 20 -10.27 -1.70 24.24
N LYS A 21 -10.78 -2.45 25.24
CA LYS A 21 -12.19 -2.87 25.31
C LYS A 21 -13.14 -1.66 25.22
N SER A 22 -12.86 -0.62 25.98
CA SER A 22 -13.67 0.61 25.97
C SER A 22 -13.63 1.33 24.62
N MET A 23 -12.45 1.42 23.98
CA MET A 23 -12.32 2.05 22.66
C MET A 23 -13.07 1.28 21.58
N LEU A 24 -12.91 -0.04 21.51
CA LEU A 24 -13.60 -0.90 20.54
C LEU A 24 -15.13 -0.76 20.69
N LYS A 25 -15.62 -0.78 21.91
CA LYS A 25 -17.06 -0.62 22.21
C LYS A 25 -17.57 0.77 21.84
N ARG A 26 -16.92 1.85 22.33
CA ARG A 26 -17.35 3.23 22.07
C ARG A 26 -17.37 3.56 20.59
N ALA A 27 -16.36 3.10 19.84
CA ALA A 27 -16.25 3.37 18.42
C ALA A 27 -17.43 2.82 17.60
N LEU A 28 -18.07 1.75 18.07
CA LEU A 28 -19.24 1.13 17.42
C LEU A 28 -20.58 1.62 17.98
N GLU A 29 -20.68 1.83 19.30
CA GLU A 29 -21.93 2.24 19.96
C GLU A 29 -22.16 3.76 19.89
N ASN A 30 -21.10 4.57 19.98
CA ASN A 30 -21.12 6.03 19.99
C ASN A 30 -20.23 6.59 18.87
N THR A 31 -20.47 6.16 17.64
CA THR A 31 -19.61 6.39 16.46
C THR A 31 -19.38 7.89 16.21
N GLU A 32 -20.41 8.74 16.32
CA GLU A 32 -20.27 10.18 16.06
C GLU A 32 -19.42 10.86 17.13
N ASP A 33 -19.68 10.61 18.42
CA ASP A 33 -18.87 11.18 19.50
C ASP A 33 -17.42 10.70 19.44
N PHE A 34 -17.22 9.41 19.18
CA PHE A 34 -15.90 8.82 19.09
C PHE A 34 -15.04 9.46 17.97
N TRP A 35 -15.58 9.53 16.75
CA TRP A 35 -14.84 10.11 15.63
C TRP A 35 -14.76 11.63 15.69
N GLY A 36 -15.76 12.29 16.31
CA GLY A 36 -15.72 13.72 16.60
C GLY A 36 -14.57 14.10 17.54
N GLU A 37 -14.34 13.32 18.61
CA GLU A 37 -13.18 13.51 19.50
C GLU A 37 -11.86 13.35 18.76
N VAL A 38 -11.72 12.27 17.98
CA VAL A 38 -10.49 12.01 17.19
C VAL A 38 -10.24 13.16 16.20
N ALA A 39 -11.26 13.59 15.49
CA ALA A 39 -11.16 14.68 14.51
C ALA A 39 -10.78 16.02 15.18
N SER A 40 -11.22 16.26 16.41
CA SER A 40 -10.91 17.50 17.16
C SER A 40 -9.44 17.64 17.55
N GLU A 41 -8.64 16.58 17.44
CA GLU A 41 -7.18 16.65 17.62
C GLU A 41 -6.45 17.32 16.43
N LEU A 42 -7.12 17.44 15.29
CA LEU A 42 -6.61 18.13 14.09
C LEU A 42 -7.16 19.56 14.01
N HIS A 43 -6.53 20.40 13.20
CA HIS A 43 -7.02 21.77 13.00
C HIS A 43 -8.16 21.80 11.97
N TRP A 44 -9.24 22.49 12.33
CA TRP A 44 -10.37 22.79 11.47
C TRP A 44 -10.58 24.32 11.41
N PHE A 45 -10.73 24.88 10.23
CA PHE A 45 -11.10 26.28 10.05
C PHE A 45 -12.56 26.54 10.48
N ARG A 46 -13.41 25.52 10.29
CA ARG A 46 -14.77 25.43 10.80
C ARG A 46 -15.04 23.99 11.17
N HIS A 47 -15.55 23.75 12.38
CA HIS A 47 -16.01 22.42 12.75
C HIS A 47 -17.24 22.04 11.95
N TRP A 48 -17.54 20.76 11.91
CA TRP A 48 -18.65 20.15 11.19
C TRP A 48 -20.00 20.40 11.86
N ASP A 49 -21.07 20.32 11.08
CA ASP A 49 -22.45 20.35 11.57
C ASP A 49 -22.88 18.94 11.99
N LYS A 50 -22.36 17.89 11.30
CA LYS A 50 -22.63 16.48 11.58
C LYS A 50 -21.38 15.65 11.33
N VAL A 51 -21.05 14.75 12.27
CA VAL A 51 -19.85 13.89 12.17
C VAL A 51 -20.03 12.83 11.11
N PHE A 52 -21.19 12.14 11.07
CA PHE A 52 -21.44 11.04 10.17
C PHE A 52 -22.88 11.05 9.64
N GLU A 53 -23.03 10.95 8.34
CA GLU A 53 -24.31 10.78 7.65
C GLU A 53 -24.20 9.59 6.70
N TRP A 54 -25.16 8.66 6.81
CA TRP A 54 -25.17 7.45 6.01
C TRP A 54 -26.54 7.19 5.39
N ASN A 55 -26.60 7.26 4.05
CA ASN A 55 -27.75 6.90 3.22
C ASN A 55 -27.32 5.83 2.24
N TYR A 56 -27.35 4.57 2.69
CA TYR A 56 -26.82 3.41 1.94
C TYR A 56 -27.05 3.50 0.42
N PRO A 57 -26.01 3.32 -0.40
CA PRO A 57 -24.62 3.07 -0.04
C PRO A 57 -23.78 4.35 0.19
N ASN A 58 -24.38 5.53 0.05
CA ASN A 58 -23.68 6.81 0.13
C ASN A 58 -23.50 7.26 1.59
N PHE A 59 -22.36 7.87 1.87
CA PHE A 59 -22.04 8.38 3.20
C PHE A 59 -21.17 9.64 3.14
N THR A 60 -21.19 10.40 4.22
CA THR A 60 -20.37 11.61 4.37
C THR A 60 -19.86 11.69 5.80
N TRP A 61 -18.57 12.04 5.94
CA TRP A 61 -17.93 12.29 7.22
C TRP A 61 -17.65 13.78 7.39
N PHE A 62 -17.89 14.30 8.62
CA PHE A 62 -17.62 15.69 9.03
C PHE A 62 -18.30 16.74 8.14
N LYS A 63 -19.55 16.49 7.78
CA LYS A 63 -20.38 17.35 6.93
C LYS A 63 -20.41 18.80 7.41
N GLY A 64 -20.11 19.74 6.51
CA GLY A 64 -20.08 21.17 6.82
C GLY A 64 -18.77 21.64 7.44
N GLY A 65 -17.87 20.73 7.85
CA GLY A 65 -16.55 21.07 8.35
C GLY A 65 -15.64 21.58 7.22
N THR A 66 -14.73 22.51 7.56
CA THR A 66 -13.69 22.96 6.62
C THR A 66 -12.30 22.80 7.21
N THR A 67 -11.40 22.24 6.42
CA THR A 67 -10.03 21.91 6.80
C THR A 67 -9.10 21.95 5.59
N ASN A 68 -7.81 21.71 5.79
CA ASN A 68 -6.87 21.44 4.70
C ASN A 68 -5.73 20.58 5.25
N ILE A 69 -5.50 19.41 4.64
CA ILE A 69 -4.48 18.48 5.14
C ILE A 69 -3.06 19.05 5.05
N ALA A 70 -2.74 19.85 4.03
CA ALA A 70 -1.41 20.47 3.91
C ALA A 70 -1.15 21.44 5.06
N TYR A 71 -2.18 22.21 5.50
CA TYR A 71 -2.10 23.06 6.69
C TYR A 71 -1.82 22.22 7.95
N ASN A 72 -2.54 21.12 8.13
CA ASN A 72 -2.34 20.22 9.27
C ASN A 72 -0.95 19.57 9.28
N CYS A 73 -0.42 19.21 8.11
CA CYS A 73 0.92 18.67 7.99
C CYS A 73 2.03 19.68 8.29
N LEU A 74 1.85 20.96 7.95
CA LEU A 74 2.92 21.96 7.95
C LEU A 74 2.70 23.07 8.99
N GLU A 75 1.77 23.99 8.74
CA GLU A 75 1.58 25.16 9.58
C GLU A 75 1.21 24.78 11.03
N SER A 76 0.38 23.76 11.22
CA SER A 76 0.01 23.30 12.57
C SER A 76 1.22 22.81 13.37
N ASN A 77 2.17 22.12 12.72
CA ASN A 77 3.39 21.65 13.39
C ASN A 77 4.40 22.80 13.61
N ILE A 78 4.51 23.74 12.68
CA ILE A 78 5.33 24.93 12.86
C ILE A 78 4.81 25.77 14.04
N ALA A 79 3.49 25.93 14.17
CA ALA A 79 2.88 26.62 15.29
C ALA A 79 3.13 25.93 16.64
N LYS A 80 3.32 24.61 16.64
CA LYS A 80 3.74 23.81 17.82
C LYS A 80 5.27 23.88 18.08
N GLY A 81 6.02 24.73 17.38
CA GLY A 81 7.47 24.92 17.57
C GLY A 81 8.37 23.98 16.77
N ARG A 82 7.81 23.20 15.84
CA ARG A 82 8.57 22.19 15.07
C ARG A 82 9.19 22.73 13.77
N GLY A 83 9.12 24.04 13.53
CA GLY A 83 9.55 24.63 12.26
C GLY A 83 10.98 24.30 11.81
N ASN A 84 11.90 24.15 12.76
CA ASN A 84 13.31 23.83 12.48
C ASN A 84 13.64 22.32 12.61
N HIS A 85 12.66 21.46 12.93
CA HIS A 85 12.86 20.01 12.93
C HIS A 85 12.85 19.49 11.48
N ALA A 86 13.58 18.41 11.22
CA ALA A 86 13.55 17.73 9.94
C ALA A 86 12.14 17.17 9.68
N ALA A 87 11.57 17.56 8.55
CA ALA A 87 10.32 17.00 8.05
C ALA A 87 10.60 15.80 7.13
N ILE A 88 11.54 15.97 6.19
CA ILE A 88 11.93 14.96 5.22
C ILE A 88 13.44 14.78 5.25
N VAL A 89 13.89 13.53 5.31
CA VAL A 89 15.26 13.12 4.99
C VAL A 89 15.23 12.29 3.72
N TYR A 90 15.81 12.81 2.65
CA TYR A 90 15.94 12.10 1.38
C TYR A 90 17.25 11.33 1.35
N GLU A 91 17.14 10.03 1.14
CA GLU A 91 18.25 9.08 0.93
C GLU A 91 18.11 8.41 -0.44
N ASN A 92 19.20 7.90 -0.96
CA ASN A 92 19.19 7.22 -2.27
C ASN A 92 20.26 6.12 -2.34
N GLY A 93 20.07 5.20 -3.28
CA GLY A 93 21.02 4.13 -3.59
C GLY A 93 22.03 4.47 -4.70
N GLU A 94 22.02 5.69 -5.24
CA GLU A 94 22.75 6.05 -6.44
C GLU A 94 23.97 6.97 -6.18
N GLY A 95 24.32 7.16 -4.89
CA GLY A 95 25.43 8.01 -4.49
C GLY A 95 25.18 9.52 -4.61
N LEU A 96 23.92 9.91 -4.75
CA LEU A 96 23.54 11.34 -4.71
C LEU A 96 23.59 11.87 -3.27
N PRO A 97 23.75 13.20 -3.08
CA PRO A 97 23.76 13.76 -1.74
C PRO A 97 22.45 13.53 -0.98
N THR A 98 22.55 13.16 0.30
CA THR A 98 21.45 13.20 1.24
C THR A 98 20.92 14.63 1.35
N ARG A 99 19.59 14.80 1.37
CA ARG A 99 18.95 16.11 1.52
C ARG A 99 18.04 16.10 2.73
N VAL A 100 18.05 17.16 3.51
CA VAL A 100 17.18 17.33 4.67
C VAL A 100 16.37 18.61 4.46
N LEU A 101 15.05 18.50 4.59
CA LEU A 101 14.14 19.64 4.61
C LEU A 101 13.52 19.75 5.99
N THR A 102 13.66 20.92 6.63
CA THR A 102 12.91 21.23 7.84
C THR A 102 11.45 21.54 7.50
N TYR A 103 10.54 21.55 8.49
CA TYR A 103 9.14 21.95 8.29
C TYR A 103 9.03 23.36 7.69
N ASN A 104 9.87 24.33 8.14
CA ASN A 104 9.91 25.67 7.55
C ASN A 104 10.34 25.66 6.09
N GLN A 105 11.39 24.91 5.76
CA GLN A 105 11.88 24.79 4.38
C GLN A 105 10.84 24.11 3.49
N LEU A 106 10.25 23.01 3.98
CA LEU A 106 9.20 22.29 3.23
C LEU A 106 7.99 23.20 2.98
N LEU A 107 7.51 23.94 4.00
CA LEU A 107 6.42 24.90 3.82
C LEU A 107 6.78 25.99 2.82
N HIS A 108 8.02 26.50 2.86
CA HIS A 108 8.50 27.51 1.90
C HIS A 108 8.40 26.99 0.46
N GLU A 109 8.95 25.80 0.20
CA GLU A 109 8.91 25.20 -1.14
C GLU A 109 7.48 24.84 -1.58
N VAL A 110 6.65 24.35 -0.68
CA VAL A 110 5.22 24.07 -0.95
C VAL A 110 4.48 25.35 -1.34
N LYS A 111 4.71 26.48 -0.65
CA LYS A 111 4.10 27.77 -1.01
C LYS A 111 4.56 28.25 -2.37
N ARG A 112 5.87 28.17 -2.66
CA ARG A 112 6.43 28.56 -3.96
C ARG A 112 5.82 27.75 -5.11
N PHE A 113 5.73 26.43 -4.94
CA PHE A 113 5.18 25.56 -5.98
C PHE A 113 3.66 25.71 -6.10
N ALA A 114 2.94 25.94 -5.01
CA ALA A 114 1.53 26.28 -5.02
C ALA A 114 1.24 27.58 -5.79
N SER A 115 2.11 28.60 -5.61
CA SER A 115 2.06 29.85 -6.40
C SER A 115 2.33 29.60 -7.89
N ALA A 116 3.27 28.70 -8.21
CA ALA A 116 3.53 28.29 -9.59
C ALA A 116 2.30 27.63 -10.23
N LEU A 117 1.65 26.69 -9.54
CA LEU A 117 0.43 26.05 -10.02
C LEU A 117 -0.69 27.09 -10.26
N LYS A 118 -0.88 28.03 -9.34
CA LYS A 118 -1.86 29.13 -9.52
C LYS A 118 -1.53 30.03 -10.69
N ALA A 119 -0.26 30.39 -10.89
CA ALA A 119 0.20 31.19 -12.03
C ALA A 119 -0.05 30.49 -13.38
N LEU A 120 -0.05 29.15 -13.37
CA LEU A 120 -0.40 28.31 -14.52
C LEU A 120 -1.91 28.05 -14.65
N GLY A 121 -2.73 28.74 -13.84
CA GLY A 121 -4.17 28.69 -13.91
C GLY A 121 -4.81 27.49 -13.21
N VAL A 122 -4.06 26.74 -12.38
CA VAL A 122 -4.63 25.64 -11.59
C VAL A 122 -5.52 26.22 -10.48
N ASN A 123 -6.77 25.77 -10.43
CA ASN A 123 -7.78 26.21 -9.47
C ASN A 123 -8.23 25.04 -8.60
N LYS A 124 -9.01 25.34 -7.57
CA LYS A 124 -9.71 24.34 -6.75
C LYS A 124 -10.50 23.38 -7.63
N GLY A 125 -10.33 22.09 -7.39
CA GLY A 125 -10.98 21.01 -8.14
C GLY A 125 -10.29 20.63 -9.46
N ASP A 126 -9.29 21.38 -9.94
CA ASP A 126 -8.46 20.95 -11.06
C ASP A 126 -7.56 19.78 -10.67
N ARG A 127 -7.19 18.94 -11.63
CA ARG A 127 -6.33 17.76 -11.37
C ARG A 127 -4.89 18.09 -11.77
N VAL A 128 -3.98 17.63 -10.91
CA VAL A 128 -2.54 17.65 -11.13
C VAL A 128 -2.03 16.21 -11.09
N THR A 129 -1.53 15.70 -12.21
CA THR A 129 -0.89 14.38 -12.23
C THR A 129 0.58 14.52 -11.89
N ILE A 130 1.05 13.70 -10.94
CA ILE A 130 2.43 13.67 -10.47
C ILE A 130 3.04 12.32 -10.88
N TYR A 131 4.01 12.37 -11.81
CA TYR A 131 4.74 11.22 -12.30
C TYR A 131 6.22 11.43 -12.06
N MET A 132 6.66 11.20 -10.83
CA MET A 132 7.99 11.52 -10.33
C MET A 132 8.62 10.35 -9.58
N PRO A 133 9.94 10.33 -9.42
CA PRO A 133 10.60 9.38 -8.53
C PRO A 133 10.36 9.76 -7.06
N MET A 134 10.90 8.92 -6.13
CA MET A 134 10.83 9.12 -4.68
C MET A 134 11.77 10.25 -4.21
N ILE A 135 11.41 11.49 -4.51
CA ILE A 135 12.18 12.69 -4.20
C ILE A 135 11.31 13.75 -3.50
N PRO A 136 11.90 14.66 -2.72
CA PRO A 136 11.15 15.68 -1.97
C PRO A 136 10.23 16.54 -2.85
N GLU A 137 10.60 16.83 -4.09
CA GLU A 137 9.80 17.61 -5.03
C GLU A 137 8.45 16.96 -5.35
N ALA A 138 8.37 15.63 -5.32
CA ALA A 138 7.09 14.93 -5.47
C ALA A 138 6.16 15.20 -4.28
N VAL A 139 6.69 15.20 -3.05
CA VAL A 139 5.94 15.56 -1.83
C VAL A 139 5.53 17.04 -1.86
N ILE A 140 6.43 17.93 -2.31
CA ILE A 140 6.13 19.35 -2.49
C ILE A 140 4.94 19.52 -3.46
N ALA A 141 4.94 18.81 -4.59
CA ALA A 141 3.85 18.86 -5.56
C ALA A 141 2.52 18.35 -5.00
N MET A 142 2.53 17.25 -4.20
CA MET A 142 1.35 16.72 -3.51
C MET A 142 0.76 17.76 -2.54
N LEU A 143 1.59 18.29 -1.65
CA LEU A 143 1.17 19.23 -0.62
C LEU A 143 0.76 20.59 -1.22
N ALA A 144 1.44 21.06 -2.27
CA ALA A 144 1.08 22.28 -2.98
C ALA A 144 -0.28 22.16 -3.68
N SER A 145 -0.56 21.02 -4.31
CA SER A 145 -1.87 20.74 -4.90
C SER A 145 -2.95 20.74 -3.82
N ALA A 146 -2.76 20.00 -2.73
CA ALA A 146 -3.70 19.95 -1.61
C ALA A 146 -3.92 21.35 -1.00
N ARG A 147 -2.86 22.17 -0.88
CA ARG A 147 -2.92 23.52 -0.31
C ARG A 147 -3.91 24.42 -1.04
N ILE A 148 -3.90 24.38 -2.37
CA ILE A 148 -4.75 25.24 -3.23
C ILE A 148 -6.08 24.57 -3.61
N GLY A 149 -6.39 23.41 -3.02
CA GLY A 149 -7.62 22.67 -3.30
C GLY A 149 -7.63 21.95 -4.65
N ALA A 150 -6.48 21.81 -5.31
CA ALA A 150 -6.36 20.97 -6.50
C ALA A 150 -6.27 19.49 -6.11
N ILE A 151 -6.81 18.61 -6.95
CA ILE A 151 -6.85 17.16 -6.73
C ILE A 151 -5.59 16.55 -7.34
N HIS A 152 -4.68 16.01 -6.51
CA HIS A 152 -3.52 15.36 -7.08
C HIS A 152 -3.80 13.89 -7.45
N SER A 153 -3.11 13.41 -8.47
CA SER A 153 -3.10 12.01 -8.90
C SER A 153 -1.66 11.58 -9.09
N VAL A 154 -1.12 10.87 -8.09
CA VAL A 154 0.24 10.35 -8.17
C VAL A 154 0.25 9.04 -8.93
N VAL A 155 1.11 8.95 -9.92
CA VAL A 155 1.33 7.74 -10.72
C VAL A 155 2.73 7.23 -10.44
N PHE A 156 2.85 5.94 -10.15
CA PHE A 156 4.14 5.30 -9.87
C PHE A 156 5.14 5.56 -11.00
N GLY A 157 6.29 6.16 -10.69
CA GLY A 157 7.32 6.58 -11.64
C GLY A 157 7.98 5.44 -12.44
N GLY A 158 7.63 4.20 -12.11
CA GLY A 158 8.05 3.03 -12.85
C GLY A 158 7.05 2.55 -13.91
N PHE A 159 5.84 3.09 -14.01
CA PHE A 159 4.88 2.67 -15.05
C PHE A 159 5.30 3.13 -16.45
N GLY A 160 4.97 2.32 -17.47
CA GLY A 160 5.14 2.69 -18.87
C GLY A 160 4.08 3.70 -19.34
N TYR A 161 4.27 4.22 -20.55
CA TYR A 161 3.41 5.27 -21.12
C TYR A 161 1.93 4.86 -21.23
N GLY A 162 1.61 3.60 -21.53
CA GLY A 162 0.23 3.12 -21.63
C GLY A 162 -0.51 3.23 -20.29
N ALA A 163 0.11 2.74 -19.21
CA ALA A 163 -0.46 2.84 -17.88
C ALA A 163 -0.59 4.31 -17.40
N LEU A 164 0.32 5.18 -17.79
CA LEU A 164 0.22 6.62 -17.51
C LEU A 164 -0.91 7.26 -18.34
N ALA A 165 -1.03 6.90 -19.63
CA ALA A 165 -2.07 7.40 -20.53
C ALA A 165 -3.48 7.10 -20.03
N ASP A 166 -3.74 5.86 -19.58
CA ASP A 166 -5.03 5.48 -19.01
C ASP A 166 -5.44 6.36 -17.82
N ARG A 167 -4.48 6.72 -16.99
CA ARG A 167 -4.70 7.58 -15.81
C ARG A 167 -4.89 9.04 -16.21
N ILE A 168 -4.16 9.52 -17.20
CA ILE A 168 -4.33 10.87 -17.78
C ILE A 168 -5.72 10.97 -18.43
N GLU A 169 -6.14 9.96 -19.19
CA GLU A 169 -7.47 9.93 -19.82
C GLU A 169 -8.60 10.03 -18.79
N ASN A 170 -8.50 9.29 -17.69
CA ASN A 170 -9.54 9.27 -16.66
C ASN A 170 -9.51 10.48 -15.74
N ALA A 171 -8.32 10.91 -15.27
CA ALA A 171 -8.17 12.06 -14.38
C ALA A 171 -8.37 13.40 -15.11
N GLU A 172 -8.05 13.48 -16.40
CA GLU A 172 -8.02 14.73 -17.20
C GLU A 172 -7.26 15.85 -16.47
N PRO A 173 -5.95 15.67 -16.20
CA PRO A 173 -5.17 16.68 -15.48
C PRO A 173 -4.96 17.91 -16.35
N LYS A 174 -4.97 19.07 -15.70
CA LYS A 174 -4.57 20.34 -16.31
C LYS A 174 -3.06 20.47 -16.42
N VAL A 175 -2.36 19.99 -15.38
CA VAL A 175 -0.90 20.03 -15.29
C VAL A 175 -0.37 18.63 -14.96
N ILE A 176 0.74 18.26 -15.60
CA ILE A 176 1.56 17.10 -15.23
C ILE A 176 2.86 17.61 -14.63
N VAL A 177 3.27 17.02 -13.50
CA VAL A 177 4.56 17.27 -12.85
C VAL A 177 5.40 16.02 -12.98
N THR A 178 6.61 16.16 -13.54
CA THR A 178 7.53 15.02 -13.76
C THR A 178 8.99 15.44 -13.55
N ALA A 179 9.91 14.48 -13.64
CA ALA A 179 11.32 14.72 -13.78
C ALA A 179 11.80 14.28 -15.17
N ASP A 180 12.98 14.72 -15.59
CA ASP A 180 13.60 14.21 -16.83
C ASP A 180 13.92 12.73 -16.68
N VAL A 181 14.55 12.33 -15.57
CA VAL A 181 14.95 10.96 -15.29
C VAL A 181 14.69 10.55 -13.84
N SER A 182 14.50 9.24 -13.63
CA SER A 182 14.67 8.54 -12.37
C SER A 182 15.93 7.69 -12.41
N TYR A 183 16.58 7.52 -11.26
CA TYR A 183 17.75 6.66 -11.12
C TYR A 183 17.36 5.34 -10.47
N ARG A 184 17.85 4.22 -11.01
CA ARG A 184 17.57 2.89 -10.46
C ARG A 184 18.67 1.91 -10.83
N ARG A 185 19.33 1.31 -9.85
CA ARG A 185 20.38 0.30 -10.00
C ARG A 185 21.53 0.74 -10.92
N GLY A 186 22.00 1.97 -10.75
CA GLY A 186 23.06 2.55 -11.58
C GLY A 186 22.61 2.95 -12.99
N GLY A 187 21.34 2.74 -13.32
CA GLY A 187 20.74 3.12 -14.60
C GLY A 187 19.83 4.34 -14.51
N THR A 188 19.38 4.83 -15.66
CA THR A 188 18.40 5.92 -15.77
C THR A 188 17.14 5.44 -16.47
N VAL A 189 15.98 5.86 -15.96
CA VAL A 189 14.67 5.73 -16.61
C VAL A 189 14.23 7.10 -17.08
N ASN A 190 13.97 7.27 -18.39
CA ASN A 190 13.57 8.54 -18.99
C ASN A 190 12.09 8.81 -18.73
N LEU A 191 11.77 9.52 -17.66
CA LEU A 191 10.38 9.82 -17.27
C LEU A 191 9.72 10.80 -18.25
N LYS A 192 10.47 11.80 -18.72
CA LYS A 192 9.95 12.79 -19.66
C LYS A 192 9.50 12.17 -20.98
N GLU A 193 10.25 11.20 -21.51
CA GLU A 193 9.85 10.47 -22.71
C GLU A 193 8.55 9.68 -22.50
N VAL A 194 8.41 9.02 -21.35
CA VAL A 194 7.19 8.31 -20.99
C VAL A 194 5.99 9.27 -20.92
N VAL A 195 6.18 10.45 -20.32
CA VAL A 195 5.13 11.51 -20.28
C VAL A 195 4.77 11.99 -21.68
N ASP A 196 5.77 12.23 -22.54
CA ASP A 196 5.52 12.69 -23.92
C ASP A 196 4.70 11.69 -24.72
N GLU A 197 5.04 10.40 -24.64
CA GLU A 197 4.26 9.35 -25.30
C GLU A 197 2.84 9.22 -24.71
N ALA A 198 2.70 9.28 -23.40
CA ALA A 198 1.39 9.21 -22.75
C ALA A 198 0.49 10.41 -23.12
N VAL A 199 1.06 11.62 -23.17
CA VAL A 199 0.34 12.85 -23.54
C VAL A 199 -0.09 12.84 -25.03
N LYS A 200 0.72 12.26 -25.92
CA LYS A 200 0.30 12.07 -27.33
C LYS A 200 -0.97 11.21 -27.45
N VAL A 201 -1.10 10.22 -26.58
CA VAL A 201 -2.25 9.28 -26.59
C VAL A 201 -3.47 9.88 -25.90
N ALA A 202 -3.31 10.48 -24.72
CA ALA A 202 -4.43 10.82 -23.82
C ALA A 202 -4.39 12.27 -23.29
N GLY A 203 -3.44 13.10 -23.71
CA GLY A 203 -3.17 14.40 -23.11
C GLY A 203 -4.01 15.58 -23.61
N LYS A 204 -5.19 15.34 -24.17
CA LYS A 204 -6.03 16.41 -24.80
C LYS A 204 -6.33 17.57 -23.83
N ASN A 205 -6.40 17.33 -22.51
CA ASN A 205 -6.69 18.35 -21.49
C ASN A 205 -5.42 18.87 -20.77
N VAL A 206 -4.25 18.34 -21.11
CA VAL A 206 -2.98 18.75 -20.49
C VAL A 206 -2.51 20.07 -21.09
N GLU A 207 -2.57 21.13 -20.28
CA GLU A 207 -2.13 22.45 -20.71
C GLU A 207 -0.62 22.64 -20.51
N LYS A 208 -0.05 22.13 -19.40
CA LYS A 208 1.36 22.27 -19.05
C LYS A 208 1.96 20.98 -18.50
N VAL A 209 3.25 20.80 -18.78
CA VAL A 209 4.10 19.79 -18.17
C VAL A 209 5.26 20.49 -17.48
N ILE A 210 5.36 20.35 -16.16
CA ILE A 210 6.46 20.87 -15.35
C ILE A 210 7.50 19.76 -15.20
N VAL A 211 8.73 20.05 -15.59
CA VAL A 211 9.84 19.08 -15.63
C VAL A 211 10.96 19.50 -14.69
N LEU A 212 11.23 18.68 -13.67
CA LEU A 212 12.42 18.81 -12.85
C LEU A 212 13.62 18.21 -13.60
N LYS A 213 14.62 19.04 -13.92
CA LYS A 213 15.85 18.57 -14.56
C LYS A 213 16.81 18.03 -13.52
N ARG A 214 17.16 16.75 -13.63
CA ARG A 214 18.07 16.02 -12.73
C ARG A 214 19.34 15.56 -13.42
N SER A 215 19.27 15.27 -14.72
CA SER A 215 20.43 14.80 -15.50
C SER A 215 21.20 15.95 -16.13
N ALA A 216 22.47 15.70 -16.43
CA ALA A 216 23.30 16.62 -17.20
C ALA A 216 23.01 16.58 -18.71
N LYS A 217 22.20 15.62 -19.18
CA LYS A 217 21.87 15.45 -20.60
C LYS A 217 20.99 16.60 -21.10
N ASP A 218 21.05 16.86 -22.39
CA ASP A 218 20.11 17.77 -23.03
C ASP A 218 18.69 17.23 -22.88
N LEU A 219 17.78 18.13 -22.52
CA LEU A 219 16.37 17.83 -22.29
C LEU A 219 15.54 18.47 -23.40
N PRO A 220 14.99 17.69 -24.34
CA PRO A 220 14.09 18.24 -25.34
C PRO A 220 12.78 18.69 -24.69
N LEU A 221 12.48 19.98 -24.78
CA LEU A 221 11.24 20.58 -24.28
C LEU A 221 10.35 21.02 -25.44
N ILE A 222 9.05 20.78 -25.30
CA ILE A 222 8.04 21.31 -26.22
C ILE A 222 7.65 22.70 -25.70
N SER A 223 8.18 23.75 -26.29
CA SER A 223 8.11 25.13 -25.79
C SER A 223 6.69 25.67 -25.55
N SER A 224 5.68 25.16 -26.25
CA SER A 224 4.28 25.56 -26.05
C SER A 224 3.64 24.94 -24.80
N ARG A 225 4.20 23.83 -24.29
CA ARG A 225 3.62 23.01 -23.23
C ARG A 225 4.53 22.88 -22.01
N ASP A 226 5.82 22.65 -22.23
CA ASP A 226 6.77 22.26 -21.18
C ASP A 226 7.42 23.47 -20.53
N LEU A 227 7.63 23.36 -19.22
CA LEU A 227 8.36 24.33 -18.39
C LEU A 227 9.34 23.58 -17.49
N LEU A 228 10.52 24.13 -17.29
CA LEU A 228 11.36 23.65 -16.19
C LEU A 228 10.72 23.99 -14.84
N TRP A 229 11.04 23.20 -13.81
CA TRP A 229 10.55 23.42 -12.45
C TRP A 229 10.84 24.83 -11.95
N GLU A 230 12.06 25.30 -12.14
CA GLU A 230 12.51 26.63 -11.73
C GLU A 230 11.76 27.74 -12.49
N GLU A 231 11.53 27.57 -13.79
CA GLU A 231 10.75 28.52 -14.60
C GLU A 231 9.28 28.60 -14.14
N ALA A 232 8.70 27.44 -13.79
CA ALA A 232 7.34 27.41 -13.24
C ALA A 232 7.27 28.15 -11.90
N VAL A 233 8.24 27.92 -11.01
CA VAL A 233 8.35 28.60 -9.72
C VAL A 233 8.59 30.11 -9.89
N GLU A 234 9.40 30.54 -10.85
CA GLU A 234 9.61 31.94 -11.15
C GLU A 234 8.33 32.63 -11.62
N LYS A 235 7.56 31.98 -12.51
CA LYS A 235 6.22 32.45 -12.92
C LYS A 235 5.25 32.65 -11.75
N GLY A 236 5.40 31.85 -10.70
CA GLY A 236 4.64 31.99 -9.47
C GLY A 236 5.05 33.13 -8.57
N SER A 237 6.17 33.81 -8.87
CA SER A 237 6.66 34.94 -8.06
C SER A 237 5.62 36.07 -7.98
N GLY A 238 5.27 36.46 -6.75
CA GLY A 238 4.25 37.46 -6.49
C GLY A 238 2.79 36.98 -6.57
N VAL A 239 2.56 35.73 -6.94
CA VAL A 239 1.22 35.12 -6.90
C VAL A 239 0.95 34.54 -5.50
N SER A 240 -0.12 35.00 -4.84
CA SER A 240 -0.50 34.43 -3.53
C SER A 240 -1.12 33.04 -3.69
N ALA A 241 -0.63 32.10 -2.87
CA ALA A 241 -1.18 30.75 -2.72
C ALA A 241 -1.56 30.49 -1.25
N GLU A 242 -2.50 31.30 -0.76
CA GLU A 242 -3.09 31.06 0.55
C GLU A 242 -3.73 29.67 0.63
N VAL A 243 -3.82 29.15 1.85
CA VAL A 243 -4.40 27.84 2.06
C VAL A 243 -5.90 27.84 1.78
N GLU A 244 -6.35 27.00 0.87
CA GLU A 244 -7.77 26.87 0.54
C GLU A 244 -8.49 26.15 1.69
N ARG A 245 -9.63 26.67 2.11
CA ARG A 245 -10.50 26.05 3.13
C ARG A 245 -11.39 25.02 2.47
N MET A 246 -10.93 23.76 2.47
CA MET A 246 -11.62 22.67 1.81
C MET A 246 -12.76 22.14 2.67
N GLY A 247 -13.91 21.86 2.04
CA GLY A 247 -14.95 21.05 2.67
C GLY A 247 -14.41 19.67 3.04
N ALA A 248 -14.89 19.11 4.16
CA ALA A 248 -14.43 17.81 4.64
C ALA A 248 -14.63 16.69 3.62
N ASP A 249 -15.67 16.77 2.81
CA ASP A 249 -16.07 15.82 1.77
C ASP A 249 -15.51 16.14 0.37
N GLU A 250 -14.78 17.26 0.22
CA GLU A 250 -14.15 17.60 -1.04
C GLU A 250 -12.94 16.69 -1.34
N PRO A 251 -12.77 16.27 -2.61
CA PRO A 251 -11.68 15.38 -3.02
C PRO A 251 -10.29 15.98 -2.75
N LEU A 252 -9.41 15.15 -2.20
CA LEU A 252 -8.00 15.45 -1.97
C LEU A 252 -7.13 14.86 -3.09
N PHE A 253 -7.33 13.59 -3.37
CA PHE A 253 -6.58 12.89 -4.43
C PHE A 253 -7.37 11.76 -5.08
N ILE A 254 -6.86 11.35 -6.24
CA ILE A 254 -7.29 10.16 -6.97
C ILE A 254 -6.11 9.21 -7.02
N LEU A 255 -6.30 7.99 -6.53
CA LEU A 255 -5.28 6.95 -6.61
C LEU A 255 -5.84 5.72 -7.35
N TYR A 256 -5.12 5.29 -8.38
CA TYR A 256 -5.57 4.21 -9.24
C TYR A 256 -5.12 2.85 -8.76
N THR A 257 -6.07 1.92 -8.68
CA THR A 257 -5.81 0.50 -8.41
C THR A 257 -5.97 -0.32 -9.69
N SER A 258 -5.25 -1.44 -9.77
CA SER A 258 -5.46 -2.43 -10.81
C SER A 258 -6.80 -3.12 -10.57
N GLY A 259 -7.80 -2.79 -11.38
CA GLY A 259 -9.09 -3.50 -11.36
C GLY A 259 -8.96 -4.91 -11.94
N THR A 260 -9.85 -5.82 -11.53
CA THR A 260 -9.98 -7.16 -12.14
C THR A 260 -10.50 -7.12 -13.58
N MET A 261 -11.05 -5.99 -14.03
CA MET A 261 -11.48 -5.71 -15.41
C MET A 261 -10.63 -4.58 -16.02
N ALA A 262 -10.42 -4.62 -17.31
CA ALA A 262 -9.44 -3.94 -18.16
C ALA A 262 -9.06 -2.46 -17.88
N LYS A 263 -9.83 -1.69 -17.11
CA LYS A 263 -9.49 -0.28 -16.81
C LYS A 263 -9.21 -0.07 -15.31
N PRO A 264 -8.17 0.73 -14.95
CA PRO A 264 -7.87 1.04 -13.55
C PRO A 264 -9.04 1.78 -12.88
N LYS A 265 -9.21 1.54 -11.55
CA LYS A 265 -10.22 2.22 -10.73
C LYS A 265 -9.57 3.40 -10.02
N GLY A 266 -10.06 4.61 -10.23
CA GLY A 266 -9.61 5.80 -9.52
C GLY A 266 -10.32 5.96 -8.19
N THR A 267 -9.75 5.49 -7.08
CA THR A 267 -10.31 5.72 -5.74
C THR A 267 -10.17 7.19 -5.37
N VAL A 268 -11.21 7.77 -4.78
CA VAL A 268 -11.20 9.16 -4.34
C VAL A 268 -11.05 9.21 -2.83
N GLN A 269 -10.15 10.05 -2.33
CA GLN A 269 -10.06 10.33 -0.90
C GLN A 269 -10.35 11.80 -0.64
N THR A 270 -10.96 12.09 0.52
CA THR A 270 -11.45 13.43 0.87
C THR A 270 -10.59 14.09 1.95
N HIS A 271 -10.57 15.42 2.00
CA HIS A 271 -9.76 16.15 2.98
C HIS A 271 -10.09 15.79 4.43
N GLY A 272 -11.37 15.67 4.80
CA GLY A 272 -11.77 15.43 6.17
C GLY A 272 -11.61 13.97 6.60
N GLY A 273 -12.32 13.05 5.93
CA GLY A 273 -12.34 11.65 6.31
C GLY A 273 -10.95 11.00 6.29
N TYR A 274 -10.22 11.20 5.20
CA TYR A 274 -8.88 10.64 5.03
C TYR A 274 -7.91 11.07 6.14
N GLN A 275 -7.75 12.39 6.38
CA GLN A 275 -6.77 12.84 7.38
C GLN A 275 -7.11 12.38 8.80
N VAL A 276 -8.40 12.34 9.17
CA VAL A 276 -8.82 11.85 10.50
C VAL A 276 -8.48 10.37 10.66
N TYR A 277 -8.74 9.57 9.64
CA TYR A 277 -8.45 8.13 9.70
C TYR A 277 -6.96 7.81 9.70
N VAL A 278 -6.20 8.48 8.85
CA VAL A 278 -4.73 8.31 8.77
C VAL A 278 -4.06 8.78 10.07
N TYR A 279 -4.57 9.86 10.68
CA TYR A 279 -4.14 10.30 12.00
C TYR A 279 -4.49 9.27 13.09
N ALA A 280 -5.73 8.77 13.11
CA ALA A 280 -6.17 7.75 14.07
C ALA A 280 -5.31 6.49 14.00
N THR A 281 -5.10 5.94 12.81
CA THR A 281 -4.29 4.74 12.60
C THR A 281 -2.79 4.98 12.84
N GLY A 282 -2.29 6.18 12.52
CA GLY A 282 -0.96 6.63 12.91
C GLY A 282 -0.75 6.56 14.42
N LYS A 283 -1.75 6.97 15.20
CA LYS A 283 -1.73 6.94 16.67
C LYS A 283 -1.92 5.53 17.24
N TRP A 284 -2.89 4.79 16.75
CA TRP A 284 -3.32 3.52 17.35
C TRP A 284 -2.53 2.30 16.89
N VAL A 285 -2.12 2.28 15.63
CA VAL A 285 -1.36 1.16 15.05
C VAL A 285 0.13 1.45 15.07
N TYR A 286 0.54 2.58 14.47
CA TYR A 286 1.95 2.91 14.30
C TYR A 286 2.56 3.62 15.50
N CYS A 287 1.73 4.05 16.47
CA CYS A 287 2.18 4.76 17.68
C CYS A 287 3.07 5.97 17.36
N LEU A 288 2.74 6.71 16.28
CA LEU A 288 3.52 7.85 15.84
C LEU A 288 3.45 9.00 16.85
N ASN A 289 4.57 9.67 17.03
CA ASN A 289 4.70 10.90 17.81
C ASN A 289 5.78 11.79 17.19
N GLU A 290 5.83 13.04 17.62
CA GLU A 290 6.68 14.07 17.01
C GLU A 290 8.20 13.81 17.09
N ASN A 291 8.64 12.87 17.92
CA ASN A 291 10.06 12.55 18.08
C ASN A 291 10.50 11.35 17.22
N ASP A 292 9.57 10.73 16.51
CA ASP A 292 9.89 9.58 15.68
C ASP A 292 10.67 9.97 14.43
N ILE A 293 11.62 9.12 14.10
CA ILE A 293 12.23 9.04 12.79
C ILE A 293 11.59 7.81 12.12
N TRP A 294 10.58 8.11 11.33
CA TRP A 294 9.74 7.12 10.68
C TRP A 294 10.26 6.80 9.29
N TRP A 295 10.36 5.54 8.96
CA TRP A 295 10.67 5.12 7.60
C TRP A 295 9.68 4.08 7.09
N SER A 296 8.87 4.48 6.11
CA SER A 296 8.12 3.56 5.26
C SER A 296 8.87 3.39 3.94
N THR A 297 9.20 2.15 3.60
CA THR A 297 9.96 1.83 2.37
C THR A 297 9.08 1.77 1.12
N SER A 298 7.82 2.20 1.24
CA SER A 298 6.86 2.24 0.13
C SER A 298 7.08 3.44 -0.78
N ASP A 299 6.57 3.32 -2.02
CA ASP A 299 6.55 4.41 -2.99
C ASP A 299 5.26 5.24 -2.88
N ILE A 300 5.36 6.56 -3.15
CA ILE A 300 4.21 7.48 -3.14
C ILE A 300 3.16 7.18 -4.21
N GLY A 301 3.48 6.41 -5.23
CA GLY A 301 2.52 5.91 -6.22
C GLY A 301 1.51 4.89 -5.66
N TRP A 302 1.65 4.49 -4.38
CA TRP A 302 0.76 3.59 -3.67
C TRP A 302 0.09 4.29 -2.49
N ILE A 303 -1.02 3.73 -1.99
CA ILE A 303 -1.72 4.31 -0.84
C ILE A 303 -0.84 4.33 0.42
N VAL A 304 0.03 3.33 0.61
CA VAL A 304 1.01 3.34 1.72
C VAL A 304 1.89 4.56 1.65
N GLY A 305 2.37 4.91 0.46
CA GLY A 305 3.21 6.09 0.26
C GLY A 305 2.46 7.38 0.56
N HIS A 306 1.22 7.52 0.08
CA HIS A 306 0.38 8.67 0.44
C HIS A 306 0.20 8.76 1.96
N SER A 307 -0.32 7.71 2.55
CA SER A 307 -0.73 7.73 3.96
C SER A 307 0.46 7.71 4.92
N TYR A 308 1.51 6.93 4.64
CA TYR A 308 2.58 6.66 5.63
C TYR A 308 4.01 6.94 5.15
N VAL A 309 4.22 7.54 3.98
CA VAL A 309 5.45 8.27 3.67
C VAL A 309 5.22 9.77 3.82
N VAL A 310 4.04 10.26 3.38
CA VAL A 310 3.74 11.69 3.31
C VAL A 310 2.85 12.15 4.46
N TYR A 311 1.56 11.80 4.42
CA TYR A 311 0.56 12.49 5.24
C TYR A 311 0.64 12.19 6.74
N ALA A 312 0.60 10.92 7.18
CA ALA A 312 0.61 10.60 8.60
C ALA A 312 1.87 11.12 9.32
N PRO A 313 3.11 10.82 8.87
CA PRO A 313 4.28 11.33 9.58
C PRO A 313 4.28 12.86 9.69
N LEU A 314 3.87 13.56 8.63
CA LEU A 314 3.80 15.02 8.64
C LEU A 314 2.65 15.55 9.52
N LEU A 315 1.52 14.84 9.65
CA LEU A 315 0.45 15.21 10.59
C LEU A 315 0.92 15.12 12.06
N PHE A 316 1.79 14.16 12.38
CA PHE A 316 2.37 13.98 13.71
C PHE A 316 3.57 14.88 13.99
N GLY A 317 4.12 15.56 12.99
CA GLY A 317 5.34 16.33 13.15
C GLY A 317 6.61 15.47 13.21
N CYS A 318 6.54 14.21 12.75
CA CYS A 318 7.68 13.29 12.66
C CYS A 318 8.71 13.74 11.62
N THR A 319 9.89 13.14 11.67
CA THR A 319 10.81 13.07 10.53
C THR A 319 10.45 11.85 9.69
N THR A 320 10.15 12.01 8.40
CA THR A 320 9.96 10.90 7.46
C THR A 320 11.17 10.70 6.58
N ILE A 321 11.61 9.45 6.41
CA ILE A 321 12.67 9.11 5.47
C ILE A 321 12.02 8.77 4.13
N MET A 322 12.56 9.35 3.08
CA MET A 322 12.19 9.13 1.70
C MET A 322 13.38 8.54 0.95
N TYR A 323 13.22 7.34 0.39
CA TYR A 323 14.33 6.61 -0.24
C TYR A 323 14.08 6.40 -1.73
N GLU A 324 15.02 6.87 -2.56
CA GLU A 324 15.06 6.58 -3.99
C GLU A 324 16.05 5.43 -4.26
N GLY A 325 15.52 4.22 -4.53
CA GLY A 325 16.36 3.06 -4.77
C GLY A 325 15.62 1.74 -4.62
N THR A 326 16.40 0.65 -4.58
CA THR A 326 15.92 -0.71 -4.33
C THR A 326 16.53 -1.26 -3.03
N PRO A 327 15.92 -2.29 -2.41
CA PRO A 327 16.35 -2.75 -1.09
C PRO A 327 17.76 -3.35 -1.04
N ASP A 328 18.32 -3.69 -2.20
CA ASP A 328 19.54 -4.48 -2.35
C ASP A 328 20.60 -3.82 -3.27
N TYR A 329 20.44 -2.55 -3.61
CA TYR A 329 21.38 -1.80 -4.43
C TYR A 329 21.73 -0.45 -3.78
N PRO A 330 23.00 -0.04 -3.72
CA PRO A 330 24.21 -0.64 -4.35
C PRO A 330 24.74 -1.90 -3.66
N ALA A 331 24.25 -2.21 -2.46
CA ALA A 331 24.64 -3.40 -1.69
C ALA A 331 23.43 -3.94 -0.91
N PRO A 332 23.41 -5.25 -0.55
CA PRO A 332 22.28 -5.86 0.16
C PRO A 332 21.99 -5.29 1.56
N ASP A 333 22.87 -4.47 2.11
CA ASP A 333 22.73 -3.83 3.42
C ASP A 333 22.32 -2.35 3.36
N ILE A 334 22.05 -1.80 2.19
CA ILE A 334 21.74 -0.36 2.05
C ILE A 334 20.59 0.10 2.96
N TRP A 335 19.55 -0.73 3.13
CA TRP A 335 18.45 -0.37 4.00
C TRP A 335 18.87 -0.36 5.48
N TRP A 336 19.71 -1.30 5.88
CA TRP A 336 20.22 -1.36 7.25
C TRP A 336 21.19 -0.20 7.54
N GLN A 337 22.00 0.21 6.57
CA GLN A 337 22.82 1.43 6.64
C GLN A 337 21.95 2.68 6.85
N ILE A 338 20.84 2.80 6.15
CA ILE A 338 19.91 3.94 6.29
C ILE A 338 19.26 3.93 7.67
N VAL A 339 18.88 2.77 8.20
CA VAL A 339 18.34 2.62 9.57
C VAL A 339 19.36 3.11 10.59
N GLU A 340 20.60 2.61 10.54
CA GLU A 340 21.68 2.99 11.45
C GLU A 340 22.02 4.49 11.33
N LYS A 341 22.29 4.95 10.10
CA LYS A 341 22.68 6.34 9.80
C LYS A 341 21.70 7.37 10.34
N ASN A 342 20.40 7.09 10.21
CA ASN A 342 19.35 8.02 10.57
C ASN A 342 18.70 7.72 11.92
N ASN A 343 19.13 6.68 12.66
CA ASN A 343 18.51 6.24 13.90
C ASN A 343 17.00 6.04 13.78
N VAL A 344 16.58 5.29 12.76
CA VAL A 344 15.15 5.03 12.50
C VAL A 344 14.49 4.39 13.71
N THR A 345 13.40 5.00 14.18
CA THR A 345 12.69 4.50 15.38
C THR A 345 11.58 3.51 15.03
N LYS A 346 10.94 3.67 13.88
CA LYS A 346 9.85 2.81 13.42
C LYS A 346 9.98 2.55 11.93
N LEU A 347 9.87 1.28 11.56
CA LEU A 347 10.13 0.82 10.19
C LEU A 347 8.89 0.15 9.61
N TRP A 348 8.55 0.47 8.37
CA TRP A 348 7.50 -0.19 7.62
C TRP A 348 8.06 -0.84 6.36
N LEU A 349 7.80 -2.15 6.17
CA LEU A 349 8.30 -2.97 5.09
C LEU A 349 7.15 -3.67 4.35
N SER A 350 7.33 -3.94 3.06
CA SER A 350 6.44 -4.89 2.38
C SER A 350 6.96 -6.32 2.54
N PRO A 351 6.09 -7.35 2.67
CA PRO A 351 6.54 -8.75 2.70
C PRO A 351 7.40 -9.15 1.50
N THR A 352 7.13 -8.60 0.32
CA THR A 352 7.97 -8.80 -0.87
C THR A 352 9.38 -8.25 -0.67
N SER A 353 9.56 -7.08 -0.10
CA SER A 353 10.91 -6.54 0.18
C SER A 353 11.64 -7.36 1.25
N VAL A 354 10.91 -7.85 2.26
CA VAL A 354 11.46 -8.78 3.26
C VAL A 354 12.02 -10.04 2.60
N ARG A 355 11.22 -10.68 1.72
CA ARG A 355 11.68 -11.87 0.98
C ARG A 355 12.85 -11.58 0.06
N ALA A 356 12.93 -10.39 -0.54
CA ALA A 356 14.08 -9.98 -1.34
C ALA A 356 15.35 -9.88 -0.49
N LEU A 357 15.26 -9.28 0.70
CA LEU A 357 16.39 -9.18 1.63
C LEU A 357 16.81 -10.55 2.20
N MET A 358 15.86 -11.44 2.49
CA MET A 358 16.15 -12.81 2.96
C MET A 358 17.06 -13.58 2.01
N LYS A 359 16.96 -13.36 0.70
CA LYS A 359 17.80 -14.05 -0.31
C LYS A 359 19.30 -13.77 -0.15
N HIS A 360 19.63 -12.64 0.47
CA HIS A 360 21.02 -12.22 0.66
C HIS A 360 21.65 -12.77 1.96
N GLY A 361 20.84 -13.37 2.84
CA GLY A 361 21.32 -13.99 4.10
C GLY A 361 21.20 -13.08 5.33
N GLU A 362 21.61 -13.64 6.47
CA GLU A 362 21.45 -13.03 7.80
C GLU A 362 22.62 -12.11 8.19
N GLU A 363 23.75 -12.17 7.50
CA GLU A 363 24.96 -11.41 7.84
C GLU A 363 24.85 -9.92 7.53
N TRP A 364 23.99 -9.53 6.62
CA TRP A 364 23.91 -8.14 6.21
C TRP A 364 23.28 -7.24 7.28
N PRO A 365 22.13 -7.55 7.86
CA PRO A 365 21.61 -6.74 8.97
C PRO A 365 22.50 -6.74 10.21
N LYS A 366 23.26 -7.83 10.47
CA LYS A 366 24.16 -7.93 11.63
C LYS A 366 25.37 -7.00 11.60
N LYS A 367 25.67 -6.39 10.44
CA LYS A 367 26.77 -5.41 10.29
C LYS A 367 26.40 -4.02 10.80
N HIS A 368 25.14 -3.79 11.13
CA HIS A 368 24.58 -2.48 11.42
C HIS A 368 23.93 -2.42 12.81
N ASP A 369 24.01 -1.24 13.44
CA ASP A 369 23.30 -0.99 14.68
C ASP A 369 21.82 -0.67 14.38
N LEU A 370 20.94 -1.63 14.67
CA LEU A 370 19.50 -1.50 14.51
C LEU A 370 18.78 -1.22 15.84
N SER A 371 19.51 -0.90 16.91
CA SER A 371 18.97 -0.72 18.27
C SER A 371 18.01 0.45 18.43
N SER A 372 18.02 1.41 17.49
CA SER A 372 17.08 2.52 17.47
C SER A 372 15.65 2.09 17.09
N VAL A 373 15.49 0.97 16.37
CA VAL A 373 14.18 0.47 15.91
C VAL A 373 13.39 -0.08 17.09
N GLN A 374 12.19 0.41 17.28
CA GLN A 374 11.26 0.01 18.36
C GLN A 374 10.24 -1.01 17.89
N VAL A 375 9.88 -0.99 16.62
CA VAL A 375 8.86 -1.85 16.00
C VAL A 375 9.01 -1.88 14.49
N VAL A 376 8.67 -3.03 13.90
CA VAL A 376 8.54 -3.18 12.44
C VAL A 376 7.10 -3.49 12.07
N PHE A 377 6.58 -2.82 11.06
CA PHE A 377 5.27 -3.05 10.50
C PHE A 377 5.38 -3.62 9.09
N CYS A 378 4.50 -4.55 8.75
CA CYS A 378 4.40 -5.12 7.41
C CYS A 378 2.96 -5.07 6.91
N ALA A 379 2.78 -4.80 5.63
CA ALA A 379 1.49 -4.92 4.93
C ALA A 379 1.64 -4.92 3.40
N GLY A 380 0.50 -5.07 2.71
CA GLY A 380 0.41 -5.12 1.26
C GLY A 380 0.13 -6.51 0.72
N GLU A 381 0.52 -7.53 1.44
CA GLU A 381 0.22 -8.95 1.31
C GLU A 381 0.44 -9.61 2.68
N VAL A 382 -0.02 -10.82 2.87
CA VAL A 382 0.19 -11.55 4.13
C VAL A 382 1.69 -11.76 4.37
N LEU A 383 2.17 -11.37 5.53
CA LEU A 383 3.53 -11.69 5.98
C LEU A 383 3.55 -13.16 6.42
N ASN A 384 3.99 -14.04 5.53
CA ASN A 384 4.03 -15.46 5.82
C ASN A 384 4.97 -15.80 7.00
N PRO A 385 4.71 -16.88 7.75
CA PRO A 385 5.50 -17.23 8.93
C PRO A 385 7.02 -17.28 8.72
N PRO A 386 7.58 -17.85 7.63
CA PRO A 386 9.02 -17.80 7.40
C PRO A 386 9.62 -16.40 7.28
N ALA A 387 8.94 -15.47 6.60
CA ALA A 387 9.41 -14.10 6.48
C ALA A 387 9.28 -13.34 7.81
N TRP A 388 8.19 -13.58 8.54
CA TRP A 388 8.03 -13.05 9.89
C TRP A 388 9.13 -13.56 10.83
N GLU A 389 9.41 -14.88 10.83
CA GLU A 389 10.47 -15.48 11.66
C GLU A 389 11.86 -14.93 11.33
N TRP A 390 12.13 -14.69 10.06
CA TRP A 390 13.39 -14.10 9.64
C TRP A 390 13.56 -12.70 10.23
N LEU A 391 12.57 -11.82 10.08
CA LEU A 391 12.62 -10.48 10.70
C LEU A 391 12.70 -10.58 12.22
N GLN A 392 11.75 -11.27 12.85
CA GLN A 392 11.60 -11.31 14.30
C GLN A 392 12.82 -11.92 14.99
N LYS A 393 13.28 -13.10 14.51
CA LYS A 393 14.31 -13.88 15.21
C LYS A 393 15.72 -13.64 14.67
N LYS A 394 15.88 -13.41 13.34
CA LYS A 394 17.21 -13.37 12.72
C LYS A 394 17.74 -11.94 12.55
N VAL A 395 16.85 -10.99 12.26
CA VAL A 395 17.23 -9.58 12.12
C VAL A 395 17.14 -8.87 13.47
N PHE A 396 16.00 -8.98 14.16
CA PHE A 396 15.76 -8.22 15.41
C PHE A 396 15.89 -9.06 16.69
N GLU A 397 16.29 -10.34 16.62
CA GLU A 397 16.65 -11.20 17.76
C GLU A 397 15.60 -11.21 18.89
N ASP A 398 14.32 -11.20 18.54
CA ASP A 398 13.16 -11.11 19.44
C ASP A 398 13.15 -9.87 20.36
N LYS A 399 13.95 -8.83 20.06
CA LYS A 399 14.06 -7.62 20.89
C LYS A 399 12.89 -6.64 20.68
N ILE A 400 12.27 -6.66 19.50
CA ILE A 400 11.19 -5.76 19.12
C ILE A 400 10.07 -6.52 18.40
N PRO A 401 8.82 -6.03 18.42
CA PRO A 401 7.73 -6.69 17.71
C PRO A 401 7.79 -6.46 16.20
N VAL A 402 7.48 -7.52 15.42
CA VAL A 402 7.21 -7.46 13.98
C VAL A 402 5.72 -7.70 13.78
N ILE A 403 4.99 -6.71 13.27
CA ILE A 403 3.54 -6.66 13.22
C ILE A 403 3.06 -6.69 11.77
N ASP A 404 2.18 -7.63 11.44
CA ASP A 404 1.43 -7.65 10.18
C ASP A 404 0.07 -6.97 10.34
N HIS A 405 -0.45 -6.36 9.28
CA HIS A 405 -1.76 -5.74 9.27
C HIS A 405 -2.36 -5.68 7.86
N MET A 406 -3.68 -5.57 7.78
CA MET A 406 -4.42 -5.64 6.52
C MET A 406 -5.19 -4.36 6.23
N TRP A 407 -5.12 -3.91 4.99
CA TRP A 407 -5.86 -2.79 4.43
C TRP A 407 -5.82 -2.76 2.90
N GLN A 408 -6.56 -1.83 2.34
CA GLN A 408 -6.70 -1.64 0.90
C GLN A 408 -6.47 -0.18 0.52
N THR A 409 -6.28 0.10 -0.75
CA THR A 409 -6.23 1.49 -1.26
C THR A 409 -7.52 2.23 -0.90
N GLU A 410 -8.63 1.55 -0.99
CA GLU A 410 -9.97 2.06 -0.69
C GLU A 410 -10.16 2.45 0.78
N SER A 411 -9.40 1.87 1.71
CA SER A 411 -9.52 2.12 3.16
C SER A 411 -8.56 3.17 3.71
N SER A 412 -7.62 3.68 2.91
CA SER A 412 -6.62 4.70 3.28
C SER A 412 -5.59 4.27 4.32
N GLY A 413 -5.92 3.32 5.16
CA GLY A 413 -5.09 2.82 6.27
C GLY A 413 -5.60 1.48 6.79
N PRO A 414 -4.91 0.89 7.81
CA PRO A 414 -5.24 -0.39 8.38
C PRO A 414 -6.69 -0.51 8.84
N MET A 415 -7.37 -1.57 8.41
CA MET A 415 -8.68 -1.98 8.90
C MET A 415 -8.54 -3.04 10.01
N VAL A 416 -7.61 -3.95 9.82
CA VAL A 416 -7.28 -5.03 10.77
C VAL A 416 -5.81 -4.93 11.12
N GLY A 417 -5.48 -4.93 12.39
CA GLY A 417 -4.12 -4.77 12.85
C GLY A 417 -3.94 -5.03 14.34
N ASN A 418 -2.68 -5.12 14.77
CA ASN A 418 -2.34 -5.05 16.19
C ASN A 418 -2.37 -3.58 16.61
N PRO A 419 -3.18 -3.18 17.58
CA PRO A 419 -3.30 -1.78 18.01
C PRO A 419 -2.12 -1.37 18.91
N TYR A 420 -0.89 -1.51 18.42
CA TYR A 420 0.37 -1.32 19.16
C TYR A 420 0.44 0.02 19.92
N GLY A 421 -0.10 1.09 19.37
CA GLY A 421 -0.16 2.40 20.04
C GLY A 421 -1.18 2.49 21.19
N ILE A 422 -2.04 1.48 21.36
CA ILE A 422 -2.98 1.37 22.47
C ILE A 422 -2.51 0.28 23.42
N GLU A 423 -2.28 -0.91 22.87
CA GLU A 423 -1.85 -2.13 23.56
C GLU A 423 -1.23 -3.11 22.55
N LEU A 424 -0.05 -3.64 22.85
CA LEU A 424 0.54 -4.71 22.06
C LEU A 424 -0.15 -6.04 22.41
N LEU A 425 -0.93 -6.55 21.47
CA LEU A 425 -1.54 -7.88 21.57
C LEU A 425 -0.55 -8.97 21.18
N PRO A 426 -0.71 -10.22 21.68
CA PRO A 426 0.09 -11.36 21.25
C PRO A 426 0.14 -11.47 19.72
N ILE A 427 1.33 -11.63 19.16
CA ILE A 427 1.50 -11.73 17.71
C ILE A 427 1.37 -13.20 17.29
N LYS A 428 0.50 -13.47 16.33
CA LYS A 428 0.36 -14.76 15.67
C LYS A 428 0.87 -14.63 14.24
N PRO A 429 2.01 -15.24 13.88
CA PRO A 429 2.60 -15.11 12.54
C PRO A 429 1.62 -15.50 11.43
N GLY A 430 1.37 -14.61 10.48
CA GLY A 430 0.41 -14.79 9.39
C GLY A 430 -1.00 -14.26 9.66
N SER A 431 -1.30 -13.83 10.90
CA SER A 431 -2.56 -13.15 11.23
C SER A 431 -2.39 -11.64 11.25
N ALA A 432 -3.42 -10.94 10.76
CA ALA A 432 -3.49 -9.48 10.86
C ALA A 432 -4.01 -8.96 12.21
N ALA A 433 -4.18 -9.80 13.21
CA ALA A 433 -4.77 -9.54 14.53
C ALA A 433 -6.27 -9.19 14.48
N ILE A 434 -6.72 -8.03 14.93
CA ILE A 434 -8.14 -7.71 15.16
C ILE A 434 -8.63 -6.51 14.32
N PRO A 435 -9.93 -6.41 14.04
CA PRO A 435 -10.51 -5.16 13.54
C PRO A 435 -10.22 -4.00 14.49
N LEU A 436 -9.76 -2.87 13.92
CA LEU A 436 -9.38 -1.69 14.68
C LEU A 436 -10.59 -0.92 15.22
N PRO A 437 -10.42 -0.03 16.22
CA PRO A 437 -11.52 0.81 16.71
C PRO A 437 -12.22 1.58 15.57
N GLY A 438 -13.54 1.42 15.49
CA GLY A 438 -14.36 2.02 14.42
C GLY A 438 -14.54 1.17 13.15
N ILE A 439 -13.89 0.02 13.07
CA ILE A 439 -14.11 -0.94 11.99
C ILE A 439 -15.13 -2.00 12.44
N ASP A 440 -16.35 -1.87 11.96
CA ASP A 440 -17.43 -2.84 12.19
C ASP A 440 -17.36 -3.94 11.12
N ALA A 441 -16.47 -4.89 11.34
CA ALA A 441 -16.18 -5.96 10.38
C ALA A 441 -16.84 -7.29 10.75
N GLU A 442 -17.09 -8.10 9.73
CA GLU A 442 -17.59 -9.47 9.88
C GLU A 442 -17.02 -10.38 8.79
N ILE A 443 -17.06 -11.69 9.02
CA ILE A 443 -16.79 -12.68 8.00
C ILE A 443 -18.10 -13.40 7.68
N VAL A 444 -18.53 -13.33 6.42
CA VAL A 444 -19.85 -13.78 5.98
C VAL A 444 -19.76 -14.75 4.80
N ASP A 445 -20.80 -15.55 4.64
CA ASP A 445 -21.01 -16.39 3.44
C ASP A 445 -21.49 -15.53 2.23
N ASP A 446 -21.84 -16.21 1.13
CA ASP A 446 -22.34 -15.55 -0.09
C ASP A 446 -23.72 -14.91 0.09
N ASP A 447 -24.49 -15.32 1.09
CA ASP A 447 -25.81 -14.76 1.46
C ASP A 447 -25.70 -13.62 2.50
N GLY A 448 -24.49 -13.26 2.94
CA GLY A 448 -24.25 -12.23 3.95
C GLY A 448 -24.47 -12.69 5.39
N LYS A 449 -24.56 -13.99 5.64
CA LYS A 449 -24.72 -14.55 6.99
C LYS A 449 -23.34 -14.77 7.63
N PRO A 450 -23.15 -14.41 8.92
CA PRO A 450 -21.91 -14.69 9.63
C PRO A 450 -21.54 -16.16 9.60
N VAL A 451 -20.28 -16.46 9.30
CA VAL A 451 -19.76 -17.84 9.35
C VAL A 451 -19.24 -18.18 10.74
N PRO A 452 -19.23 -19.48 11.14
CA PRO A 452 -18.63 -19.91 12.39
C PRO A 452 -17.12 -19.62 12.48
N VAL A 453 -16.59 -19.60 13.71
CA VAL A 453 -15.15 -19.53 13.98
C VAL A 453 -14.41 -20.66 13.26
N GLY A 454 -13.30 -20.34 12.63
CA GLY A 454 -12.48 -21.28 11.84
C GLY A 454 -13.04 -21.58 10.44
N VAL A 455 -14.17 -21.01 10.06
CA VAL A 455 -14.76 -21.16 8.73
C VAL A 455 -14.43 -19.97 7.86
N GLU A 456 -14.02 -20.24 6.61
CA GLU A 456 -13.73 -19.23 5.60
C GLU A 456 -15.01 -18.51 5.13
N GLY A 457 -14.89 -17.20 4.94
CA GLY A 457 -15.93 -16.38 4.35
C GLY A 457 -15.36 -15.11 3.69
N ALA A 458 -16.25 -14.22 3.27
CA ALA A 458 -15.89 -12.89 2.79
C ALA A 458 -15.65 -11.95 3.99
N PHE A 459 -14.52 -11.26 4.00
CA PHE A 459 -14.32 -10.15 4.92
C PHE A 459 -15.10 -8.94 4.44
N VAL A 460 -15.99 -8.42 5.28
CA VAL A 460 -16.87 -7.28 4.96
C VAL A 460 -16.88 -6.26 6.09
N CYS A 461 -17.19 -4.99 5.76
CA CYS A 461 -17.50 -3.97 6.76
C CYS A 461 -19.00 -3.66 6.75
N LYS A 462 -19.61 -3.64 7.94
CA LYS A 462 -21.05 -3.43 8.13
C LYS A 462 -21.45 -1.96 7.95
N ARG A 463 -20.49 -1.04 8.14
CA ARG A 463 -20.70 0.41 8.01
C ARG A 463 -19.45 1.11 7.47
N PRO A 464 -19.60 2.31 6.86
CA PRO A 464 -18.47 3.15 6.49
C PRO A 464 -17.68 3.64 7.70
N PHE A 465 -16.39 3.92 7.51
CA PHE A 465 -15.49 4.57 8.46
C PHE A 465 -14.77 5.74 7.75
N PRO A 466 -14.15 6.69 8.47
CA PRO A 466 -13.68 7.93 7.84
C PRO A 466 -12.67 7.77 6.70
N GLY A 467 -11.84 6.72 6.75
CA GLY A 467 -10.84 6.42 5.72
C GLY A 467 -11.36 5.68 4.50
N LEU A 468 -12.62 5.26 4.50
CA LEU A 468 -13.19 4.54 3.37
C LEU A 468 -13.44 5.49 2.20
N THR A 469 -12.99 5.10 0.99
CA THR A 469 -13.26 5.86 -0.23
C THR A 469 -14.78 6.03 -0.43
N PRO A 470 -15.30 7.25 -0.63
CA PRO A 470 -16.73 7.44 -0.84
C PRO A 470 -17.20 7.15 -2.25
N THR A 471 -16.26 7.04 -3.22
CA THR A 471 -16.60 6.82 -4.63
C THR A 471 -15.36 6.47 -5.46
N LEU A 472 -15.59 6.01 -6.68
CA LEU A 472 -14.59 6.01 -7.75
C LEU A 472 -14.74 7.28 -8.60
N TRP A 473 -13.61 7.80 -9.07
CA TRP A 473 -13.59 9.01 -9.89
C TRP A 473 -14.36 8.79 -11.21
N ARG A 474 -15.41 9.59 -11.41
CA ARG A 474 -16.30 9.54 -12.57
C ARG A 474 -16.98 8.18 -12.82
N ASP A 475 -17.01 7.30 -11.81
CA ASP A 475 -17.54 5.94 -11.97
C ASP A 475 -18.22 5.47 -10.66
N HIS A 476 -19.12 6.30 -10.13
CA HIS A 476 -19.83 6.00 -8.88
C HIS A 476 -20.72 4.74 -9.02
N GLU A 477 -21.30 4.51 -10.17
CA GLU A 477 -22.12 3.32 -10.43
C GLU A 477 -21.29 2.04 -10.24
N ARG A 478 -20.07 2.00 -10.80
CA ARG A 478 -19.15 0.89 -10.61
C ARG A 478 -18.73 0.73 -9.15
N TYR A 479 -18.54 1.85 -8.40
CA TYR A 479 -18.27 1.81 -6.97
C TYR A 479 -19.37 1.06 -6.22
N VAL A 480 -20.64 1.41 -6.49
CA VAL A 480 -21.80 0.75 -5.87
C VAL A 480 -21.85 -0.73 -6.24
N GLN A 481 -21.66 -1.05 -7.53
CA GLN A 481 -21.72 -2.43 -8.01
C GLN A 481 -20.58 -3.32 -7.45
N ASP A 482 -19.35 -2.82 -7.43
CA ASP A 482 -18.19 -3.63 -7.05
C ASP A 482 -18.05 -3.80 -5.54
N TYR A 483 -18.50 -2.81 -4.74
CA TYR A 483 -18.23 -2.79 -3.30
C TYR A 483 -19.48 -2.93 -2.41
N TRP A 484 -20.68 -2.52 -2.87
CA TRP A 484 -21.88 -2.53 -2.04
C TRP A 484 -22.96 -3.50 -2.48
N ASN A 485 -22.99 -3.85 -3.78
CA ASN A 485 -23.99 -4.77 -4.33
C ASN A 485 -23.51 -6.22 -4.40
N ARG A 486 -22.22 -6.51 -4.10
CA ARG A 486 -21.69 -7.87 -4.12
C ARG A 486 -22.29 -8.74 -3.01
N ILE A 487 -22.36 -8.19 -1.81
CA ILE A 487 -23.10 -8.73 -0.66
C ILE A 487 -23.92 -7.57 -0.13
N PRO A 488 -25.23 -7.47 -0.45
CA PRO A 488 -26.04 -6.31 -0.12
C PRO A 488 -26.05 -6.00 1.38
N GLY A 489 -25.91 -4.72 1.73
CA GLY A 489 -25.86 -4.25 3.11
C GLY A 489 -24.45 -4.15 3.69
N PHE A 490 -23.41 -4.58 2.96
CA PHE A 490 -22.02 -4.57 3.42
C PHE A 490 -21.09 -3.93 2.40
N TYR A 491 -20.03 -3.30 2.90
CA TYR A 491 -18.88 -2.99 2.08
C TYR A 491 -18.05 -4.27 1.87
N TYR A 492 -17.98 -4.72 0.63
CA TYR A 492 -17.29 -5.94 0.24
C TYR A 492 -15.83 -5.66 -0.12
N THR A 493 -14.88 -6.19 0.64
CA THR A 493 -13.45 -5.97 0.40
C THR A 493 -12.88 -6.80 -0.75
N GLY A 494 -13.54 -7.93 -1.07
CA GLY A 494 -13.06 -8.91 -2.04
C GLY A 494 -12.02 -9.88 -1.47
N ASP A 495 -11.76 -9.85 -0.16
CA ASP A 495 -10.80 -10.72 0.50
C ASP A 495 -11.51 -11.89 1.20
N ALA A 496 -10.90 -13.07 1.10
CA ALA A 496 -11.27 -14.26 1.87
C ALA A 496 -10.56 -14.21 3.22
N ALA A 497 -11.28 -14.52 4.28
CA ALA A 497 -10.73 -14.56 5.63
C ALA A 497 -11.43 -15.60 6.50
N LEU A 498 -10.79 -15.94 7.63
CA LEU A 498 -11.41 -16.66 8.74
C LEU A 498 -11.08 -15.95 10.06
N LYS A 499 -11.89 -16.20 11.07
CA LYS A 499 -11.68 -15.72 12.44
C LYS A 499 -11.35 -16.90 13.34
N ASP A 500 -10.28 -16.81 14.12
CA ASP A 500 -9.95 -17.85 15.09
C ASP A 500 -10.70 -17.67 16.42
N GLU A 501 -10.48 -18.60 17.36
CA GLU A 501 -11.14 -18.63 18.68
C GLU A 501 -10.82 -17.40 19.55
N ASP A 502 -9.68 -16.74 19.31
CA ASP A 502 -9.27 -15.50 20.00
C ASP A 502 -9.83 -14.25 19.32
N GLY A 503 -10.54 -14.40 18.19
CA GLY A 503 -11.10 -13.28 17.40
C GLY A 503 -10.12 -12.69 16.40
N TYR A 504 -8.94 -13.29 16.20
CA TYR A 504 -7.96 -12.83 15.22
C TYR A 504 -8.40 -13.20 13.81
N ILE A 505 -8.12 -12.29 12.89
CA ILE A 505 -8.45 -12.41 11.46
C ILE A 505 -7.24 -12.93 10.70
N TRP A 506 -7.47 -13.97 9.92
CA TRP A 506 -6.50 -14.60 9.03
C TRP A 506 -6.97 -14.39 7.59
N PHE A 507 -6.19 -13.67 6.80
CA PHE A 507 -6.51 -13.45 5.39
C PHE A 507 -5.94 -14.57 4.53
N LEU A 508 -6.78 -15.12 3.66
CA LEU A 508 -6.47 -16.27 2.81
C LEU A 508 -6.20 -15.89 1.35
N GLY A 509 -6.25 -14.60 1.07
CA GLY A 509 -6.07 -14.02 -0.27
C GLY A 509 -7.35 -13.41 -0.83
N ARG A 510 -7.33 -13.13 -2.13
CA ARG A 510 -8.50 -12.61 -2.83
C ARG A 510 -9.54 -13.71 -3.00
N ARG A 511 -10.79 -13.38 -2.80
CA ARG A 511 -11.90 -14.35 -2.91
C ARG A 511 -12.10 -14.89 -4.34
N ASP A 512 -11.74 -14.12 -5.34
CA ASP A 512 -11.72 -14.50 -6.76
C ASP A 512 -10.50 -15.35 -7.14
N GLU A 513 -9.48 -15.44 -6.27
CA GLU A 513 -8.27 -16.25 -6.41
C GLU A 513 -8.32 -17.55 -5.57
N VAL A 514 -9.30 -17.72 -4.68
CA VAL A 514 -9.49 -18.96 -3.89
C VAL A 514 -9.79 -20.13 -4.83
N ILE A 515 -9.08 -21.25 -4.62
CA ILE A 515 -9.19 -22.46 -5.42
C ILE A 515 -10.31 -23.35 -4.89
N LYS A 516 -11.23 -23.74 -5.76
CA LYS A 516 -12.37 -24.60 -5.41
C LYS A 516 -12.05 -26.06 -5.76
N ILE A 517 -11.39 -26.77 -4.85
CA ILE A 517 -11.06 -28.20 -5.02
C ILE A 517 -12.20 -29.04 -4.46
N SER A 518 -13.00 -29.64 -5.33
CA SER A 518 -14.24 -30.36 -4.98
C SER A 518 -15.20 -29.44 -4.18
N ALA A 519 -15.56 -29.81 -2.95
CA ALA A 519 -16.41 -28.98 -2.08
C ALA A 519 -15.62 -28.01 -1.18
N HIS A 520 -14.29 -27.98 -1.29
CA HIS A 520 -13.43 -27.19 -0.40
C HIS A 520 -12.90 -25.94 -1.11
N ARG A 521 -12.90 -24.84 -0.36
CA ARG A 521 -12.25 -23.57 -0.76
C ARG A 521 -10.90 -23.50 -0.08
N ILE A 522 -9.83 -23.30 -0.83
CA ILE A 522 -8.46 -23.28 -0.30
C ILE A 522 -7.79 -22.01 -0.81
N GLY A 523 -7.30 -21.23 0.13
CA GLY A 523 -6.58 -19.99 -0.17
C GLY A 523 -5.26 -20.27 -0.90
N THR A 524 -4.99 -19.54 -1.98
CA THR A 524 -3.71 -19.66 -2.69
C THR A 524 -2.53 -19.39 -1.76
N ILE A 525 -2.68 -18.44 -0.83
CA ILE A 525 -1.66 -18.06 0.16
C ILE A 525 -1.35 -19.19 1.12
N GLU A 526 -2.32 -20.04 1.48
CA GLU A 526 -2.08 -21.20 2.36
C GLU A 526 -1.13 -22.20 1.70
N ILE A 527 -1.37 -22.49 0.42
CA ILE A 527 -0.53 -23.41 -0.35
C ILE A 527 0.87 -22.80 -0.57
N GLU A 528 0.94 -21.51 -0.92
CA GLU A 528 2.20 -20.78 -1.08
C GLU A 528 3.01 -20.78 0.21
N SER A 529 2.37 -20.54 1.35
CA SER A 529 3.01 -20.56 2.67
C SER A 529 3.55 -21.95 3.03
N ALA A 530 2.85 -23.00 2.66
CA ALA A 530 3.33 -24.37 2.86
C ALA A 530 4.54 -24.67 1.98
N LEU A 531 4.52 -24.27 0.70
CA LEU A 531 5.63 -24.45 -0.23
C LEU A 531 6.88 -23.68 0.20
N LEU A 532 6.72 -22.47 0.74
CA LEU A 532 7.82 -21.62 1.24
C LEU A 532 8.52 -22.17 2.48
N GLN A 533 7.95 -23.17 3.17
CA GLN A 533 8.63 -23.87 4.26
C GLN A 533 9.75 -24.79 3.76
N HIS A 534 9.74 -25.17 2.48
CA HIS A 534 10.79 -26.01 1.93
C HIS A 534 12.09 -25.22 1.72
N PRO A 535 13.27 -25.74 2.16
CA PRO A 535 14.55 -25.02 2.06
C PRO A 535 14.91 -24.57 0.67
N ALA A 536 14.54 -25.34 -0.36
CA ALA A 536 14.84 -25.05 -1.76
C ALA A 536 14.01 -23.90 -2.36
N VAL A 537 12.88 -23.53 -1.75
CA VAL A 537 11.93 -22.56 -2.33
C VAL A 537 12.30 -21.15 -1.93
N ALA A 538 12.52 -20.29 -2.93
CA ALA A 538 12.71 -18.86 -2.73
C ALA A 538 11.39 -18.10 -2.83
N GLU A 539 10.57 -18.46 -3.85
CA GLU A 539 9.26 -17.84 -4.09
C GLU A 539 8.28 -18.89 -4.63
N ALA A 540 7.01 -18.71 -4.33
CA ALA A 540 5.93 -19.55 -4.83
C ALA A 540 4.74 -18.68 -5.24
N ALA A 541 4.10 -19.04 -6.35
CA ALA A 541 2.82 -18.50 -6.77
C ALA A 541 1.89 -19.65 -7.11
N VAL A 542 0.67 -19.61 -6.59
CA VAL A 542 -0.32 -20.68 -6.80
C VAL A 542 -1.59 -20.09 -7.41
N VAL A 543 -2.12 -20.80 -8.40
CA VAL A 543 -3.40 -20.44 -9.05
C VAL A 543 -4.25 -21.68 -9.24
N GLY A 544 -5.59 -21.50 -9.30
CA GLY A 544 -6.52 -22.56 -9.65
C GLY A 544 -6.47 -22.86 -11.15
N ARG A 545 -6.36 -24.13 -11.50
CA ARG A 545 -6.50 -24.65 -12.86
C ARG A 545 -7.79 -25.47 -12.94
N PRO A 546 -8.64 -25.29 -13.97
CA PRO A 546 -9.84 -26.11 -14.14
C PRO A 546 -9.51 -27.60 -14.24
N ASP A 547 -10.30 -28.43 -13.53
CA ASP A 547 -10.22 -29.88 -13.52
C ASP A 547 -11.61 -30.48 -13.71
N GLN A 548 -11.74 -31.48 -14.59
CA GLN A 548 -13.05 -32.07 -14.96
C GLN A 548 -13.74 -32.81 -13.81
N VAL A 549 -12.98 -33.32 -12.84
CA VAL A 549 -13.52 -34.13 -11.73
C VAL A 549 -13.63 -33.33 -10.44
N LYS A 550 -12.64 -32.45 -10.18
CA LYS A 550 -12.52 -31.71 -8.90
C LYS A 550 -12.98 -30.26 -8.98
N GLY A 551 -13.40 -29.79 -10.16
CA GLY A 551 -13.70 -28.40 -10.45
C GLY A 551 -12.43 -27.60 -10.70
N GLU A 552 -11.56 -27.48 -9.71
CA GLU A 552 -10.22 -26.91 -9.86
C GLU A 552 -9.18 -27.76 -9.11
N THR A 553 -7.92 -27.61 -9.53
CA THR A 553 -6.74 -28.11 -8.81
C THR A 553 -5.72 -26.97 -8.70
N ALA A 554 -4.81 -27.07 -7.74
CA ALA A 554 -3.75 -26.08 -7.61
C ALA A 554 -2.65 -26.32 -8.66
N CYS A 555 -2.19 -25.24 -9.27
CA CYS A 555 -1.02 -25.21 -10.11
C CYS A 555 -0.01 -24.22 -9.52
N ALA A 556 1.23 -24.66 -9.27
CA ALA A 556 2.25 -23.88 -8.60
C ALA A 556 3.40 -23.50 -9.52
N LEU A 557 3.81 -22.23 -9.49
CA LEU A 557 5.04 -21.72 -10.07
C LEU A 557 6.05 -21.49 -8.95
N ILE A 558 7.24 -22.05 -9.05
CA ILE A 558 8.25 -22.06 -7.99
C ILE A 558 9.55 -21.43 -8.51
N VAL A 559 10.08 -20.47 -7.78
CA VAL A 559 11.45 -19.98 -7.92
C VAL A 559 12.31 -20.68 -6.88
N LEU A 560 13.38 -21.33 -7.31
CA LEU A 560 14.33 -22.00 -6.43
C LEU A 560 15.43 -21.05 -5.95
N LYS A 561 16.01 -21.34 -4.79
CA LYS A 561 17.26 -20.73 -4.35
C LYS A 561 18.42 -21.25 -5.22
N GLY A 562 19.46 -20.44 -5.39
CA GLY A 562 20.52 -20.69 -6.39
C GLY A 562 21.28 -22.01 -6.28
N GLU A 563 21.35 -22.61 -5.11
CA GLU A 563 21.99 -23.90 -4.86
C GLU A 563 21.14 -25.11 -5.28
N TYR A 564 19.85 -24.92 -5.56
CA TYR A 564 18.92 -26.02 -5.89
C TYR A 564 18.62 -26.08 -7.40
N LYS A 565 18.41 -27.28 -7.90
CA LYS A 565 18.07 -27.53 -9.31
C LYS A 565 16.65 -28.11 -9.44
N PRO A 566 15.94 -27.80 -10.52
CA PRO A 566 14.62 -28.36 -10.80
C PRO A 566 14.74 -29.87 -11.10
N THR A 567 14.10 -30.69 -10.27
CA THR A 567 14.05 -32.16 -10.42
C THR A 567 12.66 -32.70 -10.11
N ASP A 568 12.33 -33.86 -10.68
CA ASP A 568 11.05 -34.52 -10.37
C ASP A 568 10.99 -35.04 -8.92
N ALA A 569 12.14 -35.33 -8.31
CA ALA A 569 12.21 -35.65 -6.88
C ALA A 569 11.77 -34.46 -6.04
N LEU A 570 12.29 -33.27 -6.30
CA LEU A 570 11.90 -32.04 -5.60
C LEU A 570 10.42 -31.70 -5.81
N LYS A 571 9.86 -31.91 -7.00
CA LYS A 571 8.41 -31.75 -7.22
C LYS A 571 7.59 -32.63 -6.26
N ARG A 572 7.99 -33.91 -6.12
CA ARG A 572 7.32 -34.84 -5.21
C ARG A 572 7.44 -34.40 -3.76
N GLU A 573 8.62 -33.99 -3.31
CA GLU A 573 8.87 -33.48 -1.97
C GLU A 573 7.97 -32.28 -1.64
N LEU A 574 7.84 -31.36 -2.59
CA LEU A 574 6.98 -30.17 -2.44
C LEU A 574 5.48 -30.54 -2.34
N VAL A 575 5.02 -31.46 -3.20
CA VAL A 575 3.63 -31.97 -3.13
C VAL A 575 3.36 -32.68 -1.80
N ASP A 576 4.30 -33.52 -1.35
CA ASP A 576 4.16 -34.24 -0.09
C ASP A 576 4.21 -33.30 1.13
N LEU A 577 5.03 -32.25 1.08
CA LEU A 577 5.06 -31.21 2.10
C LEU A 577 3.69 -30.51 2.21
N VAL A 578 3.11 -30.10 1.08
CA VAL A 578 1.79 -29.45 1.07
C VAL A 578 0.72 -30.38 1.61
N LYS A 579 0.71 -31.65 1.19
CA LYS A 579 -0.22 -32.66 1.74
C LYS A 579 -0.05 -32.87 3.23
N LYS A 580 1.18 -32.88 3.72
CA LYS A 580 1.49 -33.03 5.15
C LYS A 580 1.01 -31.81 5.95
N THR A 581 1.16 -30.61 5.38
CA THR A 581 0.86 -29.34 6.06
C THR A 581 -0.64 -29.01 6.03
N LEU A 582 -1.28 -29.17 4.88
CA LEU A 582 -2.67 -28.75 4.64
C LEU A 582 -3.67 -29.90 4.48
N GLY A 583 -3.18 -31.13 4.52
CA GLY A 583 -4.01 -32.34 4.36
C GLY A 583 -4.14 -32.77 2.89
N PRO A 584 -4.68 -34.03 2.68
CA PRO A 584 -4.76 -34.64 1.35
C PRO A 584 -5.82 -34.02 0.44
N ILE A 585 -6.59 -33.06 0.94
CA ILE A 585 -7.63 -32.33 0.19
C ILE A 585 -6.95 -31.41 -0.84
N VAL A 586 -5.79 -30.87 -0.51
CA VAL A 586 -5.03 -29.99 -1.41
C VAL A 586 -4.36 -30.83 -2.49
N VAL A 587 -4.82 -30.66 -3.72
CA VAL A 587 -4.27 -31.34 -4.87
C VAL A 587 -3.51 -30.35 -5.74
N ILE A 588 -2.18 -30.44 -5.73
CA ILE A 588 -1.33 -29.76 -6.69
C ILE A 588 -1.24 -30.66 -7.92
N SER A 589 -1.82 -30.22 -9.04
CA SER A 589 -1.79 -30.97 -10.30
C SER A 589 -0.45 -30.83 -11.01
N GLU A 590 0.15 -29.64 -10.93
CA GLU A 590 1.41 -29.35 -11.64
C GLU A 590 2.27 -28.36 -10.83
N ILE A 591 3.60 -28.54 -10.94
CA ILE A 591 4.62 -27.61 -10.46
C ILE A 591 5.53 -27.23 -11.61
N PHE A 592 5.63 -25.94 -11.88
CA PHE A 592 6.54 -25.36 -12.85
C PHE A 592 7.68 -24.64 -12.12
N PHE A 593 8.92 -24.92 -12.47
CA PHE A 593 10.05 -24.15 -12.01
C PHE A 593 10.34 -23.02 -13.01
N VAL A 594 10.45 -21.80 -12.49
CA VAL A 594 10.71 -20.57 -13.26
C VAL A 594 11.83 -19.77 -12.60
N ASP A 595 12.54 -18.97 -13.36
CA ASP A 595 13.60 -18.13 -12.80
C ASP A 595 13.04 -16.90 -12.09
N LYS A 596 11.84 -16.44 -12.50
CA LYS A 596 11.12 -15.32 -11.91
C LYS A 596 9.61 -15.43 -12.10
N LEU A 597 8.87 -14.87 -11.14
CA LEU A 597 7.41 -14.78 -11.21
C LEU A 597 6.96 -13.47 -11.86
N PRO A 598 5.85 -13.47 -12.63
CA PRO A 598 5.20 -12.24 -13.05
C PRO A 598 4.72 -11.47 -11.82
N LYS A 599 5.26 -10.26 -11.63
CA LYS A 599 4.94 -9.38 -10.50
C LYS A 599 4.65 -7.98 -11.00
N THR A 600 3.84 -7.26 -10.24
CA THR A 600 3.77 -5.82 -10.39
C THR A 600 5.10 -5.20 -9.90
N ARG A 601 5.35 -3.96 -10.28
CA ARG A 601 6.52 -3.21 -9.80
C ARG A 601 6.53 -2.95 -8.30
N SER A 602 5.39 -3.10 -7.61
CA SER A 602 5.31 -3.13 -6.15
C SER A 602 5.67 -4.50 -5.55
N GLY A 603 5.97 -5.49 -6.38
CA GLY A 603 6.32 -6.85 -5.98
C GLY A 603 5.14 -7.79 -5.79
N LYS A 604 3.89 -7.34 -5.97
CA LYS A 604 2.73 -8.23 -5.88
C LYS A 604 2.71 -9.24 -7.03
N ILE A 605 2.52 -10.51 -6.71
CA ILE A 605 2.38 -11.58 -7.70
C ILE A 605 1.11 -11.35 -8.53
N MET A 606 1.25 -11.37 -9.85
CA MET A 606 0.15 -11.18 -10.79
C MET A 606 -0.55 -12.52 -11.09
N ARG A 607 -1.24 -13.09 -10.07
CA ARG A 607 -1.88 -14.41 -10.18
C ARG A 607 -2.89 -14.48 -11.33
N ARG A 608 -3.61 -13.39 -11.59
CA ARG A 608 -4.53 -13.30 -12.76
C ARG A 608 -3.78 -13.55 -14.07
N LEU A 609 -2.62 -12.95 -14.24
CA LEU A 609 -1.77 -13.13 -15.44
C LEU A 609 -1.22 -14.56 -15.51
N ILE A 610 -0.79 -15.12 -14.38
CA ILE A 610 -0.32 -16.51 -14.31
C ILE A 610 -1.47 -17.47 -14.66
N LYS A 611 -2.67 -17.26 -14.10
CA LYS A 611 -3.86 -18.08 -14.42
C LYS A 611 -4.22 -17.99 -15.89
N ALA A 612 -4.20 -16.80 -16.49
CA ALA A 612 -4.45 -16.62 -17.92
C ALA A 612 -3.44 -17.35 -18.79
N LEU A 613 -2.15 -17.32 -18.43
CA LEU A 613 -1.09 -18.08 -19.14
C LEU A 613 -1.29 -19.60 -19.04
N ILE A 614 -1.68 -20.12 -17.88
CA ILE A 614 -1.90 -21.54 -17.63
C ILE A 614 -3.17 -22.05 -18.33
N THR A 615 -4.20 -21.22 -18.44
CA THR A 615 -5.50 -21.58 -19.02
C THR A 615 -5.66 -21.16 -20.49
N ASP A 616 -4.60 -20.61 -21.09
CA ASP A 616 -4.60 -20.05 -22.46
C ASP A 616 -5.71 -19.01 -22.68
N ALA A 617 -5.99 -18.22 -21.65
CA ALA A 617 -6.97 -17.13 -21.68
C ALA A 617 -6.31 -15.80 -22.08
N PRO A 618 -7.09 -14.80 -22.55
CA PRO A 618 -6.55 -13.46 -22.81
C PRO A 618 -5.86 -12.87 -21.59
N LEU A 619 -4.64 -12.33 -21.77
CA LEU A 619 -3.81 -11.83 -20.66
C LEU A 619 -4.42 -10.59 -19.97
N GLY A 620 -5.27 -9.84 -20.69
CA GLY A 620 -5.80 -8.57 -20.21
C GLY A 620 -4.71 -7.51 -20.03
N ASP A 621 -5.00 -6.48 -19.24
CA ASP A 621 -4.04 -5.42 -18.94
C ASP A 621 -2.94 -5.94 -17.99
N TYR A 622 -1.68 -5.87 -18.42
CA TYR A 622 -0.49 -6.18 -17.62
C TYR A 622 0.53 -5.02 -17.63
N SER A 623 0.09 -3.81 -17.94
CA SER A 623 0.94 -2.60 -18.01
C SER A 623 1.66 -2.27 -16.69
N THR A 624 1.21 -2.86 -15.58
CA THR A 624 1.83 -2.71 -14.25
C THR A 624 2.92 -3.73 -13.95
N ILE A 625 3.24 -4.64 -14.87
CA ILE A 625 4.27 -5.66 -14.67
C ILE A 625 5.66 -5.02 -14.50
N ASP A 626 6.47 -5.55 -13.61
CA ASP A 626 7.84 -5.09 -13.39
C ASP A 626 8.77 -5.48 -14.54
N ASP A 627 8.64 -6.73 -15.00
CA ASP A 627 9.49 -7.31 -16.03
C ASP A 627 8.67 -8.22 -16.96
N GLU A 628 8.46 -7.78 -18.18
CA GLU A 628 7.70 -8.54 -19.19
C GLU A 628 8.35 -9.87 -19.55
N THR A 629 9.69 -10.01 -19.37
CA THR A 629 10.38 -11.27 -19.65
C THR A 629 9.91 -12.39 -18.73
N ALA A 630 9.29 -12.09 -17.58
CA ALA A 630 8.66 -13.09 -16.73
C ALA A 630 7.48 -13.80 -17.41
N ILE A 631 6.79 -13.14 -18.34
CA ILE A 631 5.71 -13.76 -19.15
C ILE A 631 6.31 -14.84 -20.05
N GLU A 632 7.41 -14.54 -20.71
CA GLU A 632 8.08 -15.48 -21.61
C GLU A 632 8.70 -16.67 -20.83
N GLU A 633 9.21 -16.43 -19.62
CA GLU A 633 9.68 -17.50 -18.72
C GLU A 633 8.55 -18.48 -18.36
N VAL A 634 7.37 -17.96 -17.98
CA VAL A 634 6.21 -18.80 -17.69
C VAL A 634 5.78 -19.58 -18.93
N LYS A 635 5.64 -18.92 -20.09
CA LYS A 635 5.31 -19.60 -21.36
C LYS A 635 6.29 -20.71 -21.72
N LYS A 636 7.59 -20.47 -21.50
CA LYS A 636 8.65 -21.46 -21.73
C LYS A 636 8.56 -22.65 -20.78
N ALA A 637 8.24 -22.40 -19.51
CA ALA A 637 8.04 -23.46 -18.52
C ALA A 637 6.80 -24.32 -18.86
N LEU A 638 5.71 -23.70 -19.31
CA LEU A 638 4.49 -24.39 -19.75
C LEU A 638 4.67 -25.25 -21.02
N LYS A 639 5.56 -24.87 -21.93
CA LYS A 639 5.86 -25.64 -23.17
C LYS A 639 6.80 -26.83 -22.97
N LYS A 640 7.50 -26.90 -21.83
CA LYS A 640 8.42 -27.99 -21.48
C LYS A 640 7.74 -29.20 -20.84
N THR A 641 6.46 -29.13 -20.56
CA THR A 641 5.59 -30.20 -20.08
C THR A 641 4.70 -30.70 -21.18
#